data_1da3e601477b46c34b063b78b3fe795d
#
_entry.id   1da3e601477b46c34b063b78b3fe795d
#
_cell.length_a   1.000
_cell.length_b   1.000
_cell.length_c   1.000
_cell.angle_alpha   90.00
_cell.angle_beta   90.00
_cell.angle_gamma   90.00
#
_symmetry.space_group_name_H-M   'P 1'
#
loop_
_entity.id
_entity.type
_entity.pdbx_description
1 polymer ?
#
loop_
_entity_poly.entity_id
_entity_poly.type
_entity_poly.pdbx_seq_one_letter_code
_entity_poly.pdbx_strand_id
1 'polypeptide(L)'
;MSNKPTFYITTPIYYPSDKLHIGHAYTTVAGDAMARYKRLRGFDVRYLTGTDEHGQKIEQKAKEKGQTPQQFVDGIVVGIKQLWEKLDISYDDYIRTTEPRHKQVVEEIFDRLLKQGDIYKGEYEGWYSIPDETYYTESQLVDVVRNDKGEVIGGKSPESGHAVELVKEECYFLRMSKYVDRLLKYYEENPEFIQPESRKNEMINNFIKPGLEDLAVSRTTFDWGVKVKGDPKHVVYVWIDALSNYITALGYGSDNPELYERYWPADVHLVGKEIVRFHTIYWPIMLMALGLPLPKKVFGHGWLLMKGGKMSKSKGNVMDPNVLIDRYGLDATRYYLLREVPFGSDGSFTPESFVQRVNSDLANDLGNLLNRTVAMVDKYFGGEVPSYEPNATAFDAELEQAALDTVRKVENVMENMEFSVALTHIGAFISRTNKYIDETQPWVLAKDEAKRGELASVMAHLAESLRIASILLQPFLTQAPAKIWAQLGIAPGELTTWESAKTFGRIPAGTKLVKGEPIFPRLDAEQEIEFISNSMSGGAAAAAAAPSPEVEKPESKEEIGIDDFAKVELRVAQVLACEPVPKADKLLKLQLSLGYEQRQVVSGIAKFYKPEELVGRKVICVTNLKPVKLRGELSQGMILAASQGDQLTLATVPDTMPNGAIVK
;
A
#
# COMPACT_ATOMS: atom_id res chain seq x y z
N MET A 1 7.95 -36.98 4.16
CA MET A 1 7.72 -35.59 3.73
C MET A 1 6.29 -35.45 3.27
N SER A 2 5.59 -34.38 3.62
CA SER A 2 4.22 -34.12 3.18
C SER A 2 4.15 -34.02 1.65
N ASN A 3 3.18 -34.69 1.02
CA ASN A 3 2.97 -34.66 -0.44
C ASN A 3 2.23 -33.36 -0.89
N LYS A 4 2.13 -32.36 0.00
CA LYS A 4 1.47 -31.09 -0.29
C LYS A 4 2.33 -30.23 -1.20
N PRO A 5 1.73 -29.49 -2.15
CA PRO A 5 2.45 -28.49 -2.92
C PRO A 5 2.98 -27.38 -1.99
N THR A 6 4.19 -26.92 -2.24
CA THR A 6 4.80 -25.85 -1.45
C THR A 6 4.42 -24.47 -1.97
N PHE A 7 4.44 -23.47 -1.08
CA PHE A 7 4.27 -22.07 -1.44
C PHE A 7 5.16 -21.21 -0.54
N TYR A 8 6.13 -20.53 -1.13
CA TYR A 8 7.04 -19.63 -0.42
C TYR A 8 6.76 -18.19 -0.78
N ILE A 9 6.31 -17.42 0.19
CA ILE A 9 6.02 -15.99 0.06
C ILE A 9 6.84 -15.18 1.05
N THR A 10 7.33 -14.02 0.62
CA THR A 10 8.13 -13.12 1.45
C THR A 10 7.62 -11.69 1.41
N THR A 11 7.79 -10.96 2.49
CA THR A 11 7.78 -9.49 2.48
C THR A 11 9.18 -8.96 2.22
N PRO A 12 9.37 -7.63 2.01
CA PRO A 12 10.68 -7.03 2.23
C PRO A 12 11.09 -7.23 3.70
N ILE A 13 12.39 -7.24 3.95
CA ILE A 13 12.88 -7.05 5.32
C ILE A 13 12.92 -5.56 5.61
N TYR A 14 12.30 -5.16 6.73
CA TYR A 14 12.07 -3.74 7.04
C TYR A 14 13.28 -3.10 7.69
N TYR A 15 13.59 -1.86 7.28
CA TYR A 15 14.71 -1.10 7.81
C TYR A 15 14.36 -0.51 9.20
N PRO A 16 14.97 -0.99 10.30
CA PRO A 16 14.57 -0.64 11.66
C PRO A 16 15.20 0.68 12.12
N SER A 17 15.12 1.71 11.31
CA SER A 17 15.62 3.04 11.67
C SER A 17 14.65 3.81 12.58
N ASP A 18 13.38 3.35 12.66
CA ASP A 18 12.33 3.92 13.48
C ASP A 18 11.11 2.97 13.55
N LYS A 19 10.05 3.34 14.32
CA LYS A 19 8.79 2.60 14.37
C LYS A 19 8.17 2.45 12.98
N LEU A 20 7.58 1.28 12.72
CA LEU A 20 6.83 1.04 11.51
C LEU A 20 5.49 1.79 11.50
N HIS A 21 4.97 2.07 10.33
CA HIS A 21 3.69 2.75 10.11
C HIS A 21 2.72 1.88 9.29
N ILE A 22 1.50 2.36 9.09
CA ILE A 22 0.43 1.63 8.39
C ILE A 22 0.83 1.12 7.00
N GLY A 23 1.76 1.78 6.28
CA GLY A 23 2.27 1.30 4.99
C GLY A 23 3.04 -0.02 5.10
N HIS A 24 3.82 -0.22 6.16
CA HIS A 24 4.50 -1.49 6.44
C HIS A 24 3.49 -2.58 6.85
N ALA A 25 2.49 -2.20 7.66
CA ALA A 25 1.39 -3.09 8.03
C ALA A 25 0.61 -3.55 6.78
N TYR A 26 0.39 -2.67 5.81
CA TYR A 26 -0.27 -2.98 4.54
C TYR A 26 0.41 -4.13 3.79
N THR A 27 1.72 -4.03 3.57
CA THR A 27 2.51 -5.09 2.93
C THR A 27 2.45 -6.40 3.70
N THR A 28 2.66 -6.34 5.02
CA THR A 28 2.75 -7.55 5.86
C THR A 28 1.41 -8.25 6.00
N VAL A 29 0.32 -7.49 6.17
CA VAL A 29 -1.04 -8.06 6.20
C VAL A 29 -1.43 -8.67 4.86
N ALA A 30 -1.03 -8.08 3.74
CA ALA A 30 -1.28 -8.66 2.42
C ALA A 30 -0.53 -9.99 2.22
N GLY A 31 0.74 -10.06 2.63
CA GLY A 31 1.51 -11.31 2.63
C GLY A 31 0.87 -12.38 3.52
N ASP A 32 0.42 -12.00 4.71
CA ASP A 32 -0.28 -12.88 5.65
C ASP A 32 -1.60 -13.40 5.09
N ALA A 33 -2.40 -12.52 4.46
CA ALA A 33 -3.66 -12.92 3.83
C ALA A 33 -3.44 -13.98 2.74
N MET A 34 -2.41 -13.81 1.91
CA MET A 34 -2.05 -14.79 0.88
C MET A 34 -1.53 -16.10 1.48
N ALA A 35 -0.69 -16.02 2.52
CA ALA A 35 -0.18 -17.20 3.22
C ALA A 35 -1.32 -18.01 3.86
N ARG A 36 -2.27 -17.34 4.55
CA ARG A 36 -3.46 -17.98 5.13
C ARG A 36 -4.35 -18.60 4.06
N TYR A 37 -4.59 -17.88 2.95
CA TYR A 37 -5.36 -18.41 1.82
C TYR A 37 -4.74 -19.70 1.28
N LYS A 38 -3.44 -19.71 1.00
CA LYS A 38 -2.75 -20.90 0.48
C LYS A 38 -2.77 -22.07 1.47
N ARG A 39 -2.63 -21.81 2.78
CA ARG A 39 -2.79 -22.86 3.82
C ARG A 39 -4.20 -23.46 3.83
N LEU A 40 -5.24 -22.63 3.73
CA LEU A 40 -6.62 -23.05 3.61
C LEU A 40 -6.89 -23.89 2.35
N ARG A 41 -6.12 -23.62 1.27
CA ARG A 41 -6.15 -24.39 0.02
C ARG A 41 -5.30 -25.67 0.07
N GLY A 42 -4.70 -25.98 1.22
CA GLY A 42 -3.96 -27.22 1.45
C GLY A 42 -2.48 -27.18 1.05
N PHE A 43 -1.91 -26.02 0.74
CA PHE A 43 -0.48 -25.86 0.49
C PHE A 43 0.33 -25.98 1.79
N ASP A 44 1.58 -26.42 1.63
CA ASP A 44 2.61 -26.30 2.66
C ASP A 44 3.32 -24.93 2.45
N VAL A 45 2.95 -23.98 3.29
CA VAL A 45 3.32 -22.55 3.12
C VAL A 45 4.49 -22.21 4.02
N ARG A 46 5.47 -21.49 3.45
CA ARG A 46 6.51 -20.76 4.17
C ARG A 46 6.31 -19.27 3.97
N TYR A 47 6.11 -18.53 5.05
CA TYR A 47 5.96 -17.07 5.03
C TYR A 47 7.11 -16.41 5.78
N LEU A 48 7.93 -15.62 5.08
CA LEU A 48 9.10 -14.94 5.62
C LEU A 48 8.87 -13.44 5.71
N THR A 49 9.26 -12.88 6.84
CA THR A 49 9.46 -11.44 7.05
C THR A 49 10.74 -11.23 7.85
N GLY A 50 11.13 -9.97 8.12
CA GLY A 50 12.34 -9.71 8.88
C GLY A 50 12.74 -8.24 8.89
N THR A 51 14.01 -8.00 9.30
CA THR A 51 14.61 -6.67 9.38
C THR A 51 15.98 -6.62 8.72
N ASP A 52 16.19 -5.54 7.95
CA ASP A 52 17.47 -5.14 7.39
C ASP A 52 18.15 -4.17 8.36
N GLU A 53 19.16 -4.64 9.08
CA GLU A 53 19.68 -4.01 10.29
C GLU A 53 21.04 -3.34 10.13
N HIS A 54 21.66 -3.44 8.97
CA HIS A 54 22.97 -2.88 8.68
C HIS A 54 22.88 -1.50 8.00
N GLY A 55 24.02 -0.79 7.91
CA GLY A 55 24.12 0.45 7.17
C GLY A 55 24.46 1.68 8.01
N GLN A 56 24.84 2.74 7.30
CA GLN A 56 25.35 3.98 7.88
C GLN A 56 24.29 4.70 8.74
N LYS A 57 23.05 4.69 8.30
CA LYS A 57 21.94 5.37 9.00
C LYS A 57 21.64 4.74 10.37
N ILE A 58 21.74 3.41 10.48
CA ILE A 58 21.58 2.71 11.77
C ILE A 58 22.74 3.08 12.68
N GLU A 59 23.99 3.05 12.18
CA GLU A 59 25.17 3.42 12.94
C GLU A 59 25.07 4.84 13.49
N GLN A 60 24.65 5.81 12.66
CA GLN A 60 24.45 7.20 13.07
C GLN A 60 23.38 7.34 14.14
N LYS A 61 22.20 6.72 13.96
CA LYS A 61 21.09 6.78 14.91
C LYS A 61 21.42 6.11 16.25
N ALA A 62 22.17 5.03 16.23
CA ALA A 62 22.66 4.38 17.43
C ALA A 62 23.62 5.32 18.20
N LYS A 63 24.54 5.97 17.49
CA LYS A 63 25.47 6.95 18.07
C LYS A 63 24.73 8.15 18.69
N GLU A 64 23.74 8.70 18.01
CA GLU A 64 22.88 9.78 18.51
C GLU A 64 22.20 9.42 19.85
N LYS A 65 21.86 8.13 20.02
CA LYS A 65 21.23 7.62 21.26
C LYS A 65 22.23 7.09 22.30
N GLY A 66 23.54 7.18 22.03
CA GLY A 66 24.57 6.64 22.94
C GLY A 66 24.53 5.12 23.07
N GLN A 67 24.07 4.41 22.06
CA GLN A 67 23.93 2.95 22.00
C GLN A 67 24.89 2.34 20.97
N THR A 68 25.20 1.04 21.11
CA THR A 68 25.77 0.29 20.01
C THR A 68 24.71 0.06 18.93
N PRO A 69 25.08 -0.09 17.64
CA PRO A 69 24.13 -0.42 16.58
C PRO A 69 23.28 -1.66 16.90
N GLN A 70 23.87 -2.70 17.49
CA GLN A 70 23.14 -3.92 17.88
C GLN A 70 22.08 -3.62 18.97
N GLN A 71 22.44 -2.87 20.00
CA GLN A 71 21.47 -2.49 21.06
C GLN A 71 20.30 -1.66 20.47
N PHE A 72 20.63 -0.77 19.53
CA PHE A 72 19.64 0.08 18.89
C PHE A 72 18.61 -0.75 18.08
N VAL A 73 19.09 -1.65 17.20
CA VAL A 73 18.18 -2.49 16.40
C VAL A 73 17.43 -3.50 17.24
N ASP A 74 18.05 -4.10 18.27
CA ASP A 74 17.37 -5.02 19.19
C ASP A 74 16.15 -4.36 19.85
N GLY A 75 16.30 -3.11 20.29
CA GLY A 75 15.19 -2.36 20.89
C GLY A 75 14.03 -2.10 19.93
N ILE A 76 14.33 -1.80 18.66
CA ILE A 76 13.29 -1.54 17.64
C ILE A 76 12.62 -2.85 17.20
N VAL A 77 13.37 -3.92 17.01
CA VAL A 77 12.85 -5.23 16.57
C VAL A 77 11.81 -5.77 17.56
N VAL A 78 11.98 -5.56 18.86
CA VAL A 78 10.95 -5.92 19.86
C VAL A 78 9.61 -5.27 19.52
N GLY A 79 9.60 -3.97 19.25
CA GLY A 79 8.37 -3.26 18.89
C GLY A 79 7.76 -3.72 17.56
N ILE A 80 8.59 -4.08 16.59
CA ILE A 80 8.13 -4.63 15.30
C ILE A 80 7.45 -5.98 15.51
N LYS A 81 8.07 -6.89 16.26
CA LYS A 81 7.48 -8.21 16.56
C LYS A 81 6.17 -8.10 17.33
N GLN A 82 6.09 -7.18 18.30
CA GLN A 82 4.85 -6.88 19.02
C GLN A 82 3.74 -6.37 18.09
N LEU A 83 4.08 -5.54 17.11
CA LEU A 83 3.12 -5.09 16.10
C LEU A 83 2.62 -6.26 15.23
N TRP A 84 3.53 -7.16 14.81
CA TRP A 84 3.14 -8.34 14.04
C TRP A 84 2.29 -9.31 14.85
N GLU A 85 2.56 -9.46 16.14
CA GLU A 85 1.70 -10.22 17.07
C GLU A 85 0.30 -9.59 17.18
N LYS A 86 0.22 -8.27 17.39
CA LYS A 86 -1.07 -7.55 17.42
C LYS A 86 -1.86 -7.66 16.12
N LEU A 87 -1.18 -7.72 14.97
CA LEU A 87 -1.78 -7.90 13.65
C LEU A 87 -2.06 -9.38 13.31
N ASP A 88 -1.75 -10.30 14.23
CA ASP A 88 -1.89 -11.74 14.07
C ASP A 88 -1.21 -12.26 12.78
N ILE A 89 0.02 -11.77 12.52
CA ILE A 89 0.80 -12.16 11.36
C ILE A 89 1.37 -13.56 11.55
N SER A 90 1.02 -14.47 10.65
CA SER A 90 1.35 -15.90 10.72
C SER A 90 2.66 -16.27 10.01
N TYR A 91 3.71 -15.42 10.14
CA TYR A 91 5.01 -15.73 9.55
C TYR A 91 5.64 -16.98 10.19
N ASP A 92 6.36 -17.76 9.38
CA ASP A 92 7.05 -18.97 9.82
C ASP A 92 8.49 -18.68 10.26
N ASP A 93 9.09 -17.61 9.74
CA ASP A 93 10.42 -17.16 10.13
C ASP A 93 10.53 -15.62 10.09
N TYR A 94 11.32 -15.08 11.00
CA TYR A 94 11.68 -13.68 11.08
C TYR A 94 13.20 -13.55 10.99
N ILE A 95 13.71 -13.27 9.80
CA ILE A 95 15.15 -13.14 9.56
C ILE A 95 15.65 -11.75 9.98
N ARG A 96 16.82 -11.72 10.63
CA ARG A 96 17.55 -10.50 10.93
C ARG A 96 18.89 -10.55 10.21
N THR A 97 19.27 -9.50 9.52
CA THR A 97 20.57 -9.47 8.81
C THR A 97 21.76 -9.53 9.77
N THR A 98 21.56 -9.23 11.05
CA THR A 98 22.58 -9.36 12.11
C THR A 98 22.76 -10.79 12.63
N GLU A 99 21.90 -11.74 12.25
CA GLU A 99 22.04 -13.13 12.69
C GLU A 99 23.26 -13.83 12.05
N PRO A 100 23.99 -14.66 12.82
CA PRO A 100 25.15 -15.40 12.29
C PRO A 100 24.81 -16.23 11.05
N ARG A 101 23.65 -16.90 11.02
CA ARG A 101 23.19 -17.72 9.88
C ARG A 101 23.06 -16.93 8.59
N HIS A 102 22.83 -15.62 8.68
CA HIS A 102 22.77 -14.74 7.53
C HIS A 102 24.14 -14.20 7.16
N LYS A 103 24.86 -13.61 8.13
CA LYS A 103 26.14 -12.97 7.91
C LYS A 103 27.19 -13.89 7.26
N GLN A 104 27.30 -15.13 7.77
CA GLN A 104 28.24 -16.12 7.24
C GLN A 104 27.99 -16.42 5.75
N VAL A 105 26.73 -16.61 5.38
CA VAL A 105 26.35 -16.89 3.99
C VAL A 105 26.57 -15.70 3.08
N VAL A 106 26.30 -14.47 3.57
CA VAL A 106 26.60 -13.24 2.81
C VAL A 106 28.10 -13.09 2.52
N GLU A 107 28.95 -13.36 3.52
CA GLU A 107 30.41 -13.38 3.34
C GLU A 107 30.82 -14.39 2.26
N GLU A 108 30.25 -15.59 2.27
CA GLU A 108 30.52 -16.63 1.30
C GLU A 108 30.01 -16.29 -0.11
N ILE A 109 28.82 -15.72 -0.22
CA ILE A 109 28.28 -15.24 -1.50
C ILE A 109 29.22 -14.20 -2.10
N PHE A 110 29.63 -13.20 -1.33
CA PHE A 110 30.53 -12.16 -1.80
C PHE A 110 31.90 -12.73 -2.24
N ASP A 111 32.48 -13.56 -1.42
CA ASP A 111 33.78 -14.22 -1.71
C ASP A 111 33.71 -15.09 -2.98
N ARG A 112 32.61 -15.82 -3.15
CA ARG A 112 32.36 -16.63 -4.36
C ARG A 112 32.27 -15.78 -5.61
N LEU A 113 31.47 -14.72 -5.57
CA LEU A 113 31.29 -13.78 -6.70
C LEU A 113 32.62 -13.07 -7.04
N LEU A 114 33.44 -12.74 -6.03
CA LEU A 114 34.74 -12.14 -6.22
C LEU A 114 35.72 -13.14 -6.90
N LYS A 115 35.78 -14.38 -6.42
CA LYS A 115 36.67 -15.42 -6.99
C LYS A 115 36.34 -15.79 -8.43
N GLN A 116 35.05 -15.75 -8.79
CA GLN A 116 34.61 -16.04 -10.16
C GLN A 116 34.69 -14.82 -11.10
N GLY A 117 35.08 -13.64 -10.58
CA GLY A 117 35.24 -12.40 -11.36
C GLY A 117 33.94 -11.67 -11.69
N ASP A 118 32.79 -12.04 -11.09
CA ASP A 118 31.55 -11.28 -11.18
C ASP A 118 31.57 -10.07 -10.26
N ILE A 119 32.39 -10.09 -9.21
CA ILE A 119 32.73 -8.89 -8.43
C ILE A 119 34.20 -8.54 -8.72
N TYR A 120 34.49 -7.25 -8.85
CA TYR A 120 35.84 -6.73 -9.06
C TYR A 120 36.04 -5.41 -8.31
N LYS A 121 37.30 -5.05 -8.02
CA LYS A 121 37.65 -3.83 -7.30
C LYS A 121 37.88 -2.66 -8.26
N GLY A 122 37.42 -1.47 -7.91
CA GLY A 122 37.54 -0.25 -8.69
C GLY A 122 37.36 1.00 -7.83
N GLU A 123 37.39 2.14 -8.46
CA GLU A 123 37.06 3.43 -7.82
C GLU A 123 35.65 3.87 -8.26
N TYR A 124 34.86 4.32 -7.33
CA TYR A 124 33.54 4.91 -7.58
C TYR A 124 33.56 6.39 -7.24
N GLU A 125 32.96 7.19 -8.13
CA GLU A 125 32.68 8.59 -7.89
C GLU A 125 31.20 8.83 -8.24
N GLY A 126 30.39 9.25 -7.27
CA GLY A 126 28.98 9.47 -7.48
C GLY A 126 28.31 10.24 -6.35
N TRP A 127 27.08 10.70 -6.60
CA TRP A 127 26.27 11.45 -5.66
C TRP A 127 25.54 10.52 -4.71
N TYR A 128 25.90 10.52 -3.43
CA TYR A 128 25.36 9.62 -2.43
C TYR A 128 24.32 10.32 -1.53
N SER A 129 23.17 9.73 -1.36
CA SER A 129 22.17 10.13 -0.38
C SER A 129 22.26 9.22 0.85
N ILE A 130 22.67 9.77 1.98
CA ILE A 130 22.73 9.03 3.26
C ILE A 130 21.33 8.57 3.70
N PRO A 131 20.27 9.39 3.61
CA PRO A 131 18.92 8.97 4.00
C PRO A 131 18.34 7.83 3.15
N ASP A 132 18.71 7.77 1.87
CA ASP A 132 18.22 6.75 0.93
C ASP A 132 19.18 5.57 0.82
N GLU A 133 20.41 5.72 1.35
CA GLU A 133 21.52 4.77 1.21
C GLU A 133 21.74 4.35 -0.26
N THR A 134 21.60 5.33 -1.18
CA THR A 134 21.62 5.10 -2.63
C THR A 134 22.53 6.11 -3.33
N TYR A 135 23.22 5.62 -4.37
CA TYR A 135 23.97 6.48 -5.28
C TYR A 135 23.10 6.92 -6.46
N TYR A 136 23.36 8.13 -6.92
CA TYR A 136 22.73 8.74 -8.07
C TYR A 136 23.78 9.24 -9.05
N THR A 137 23.49 9.17 -10.34
CA THR A 137 24.23 9.87 -11.39
C THR A 137 23.78 11.33 -11.41
N GLU A 138 24.60 12.22 -11.99
CA GLU A 138 24.22 13.65 -12.13
C GLU A 138 22.86 13.85 -12.81
N SER A 139 22.55 13.00 -13.81
CA SER A 139 21.29 13.07 -14.55
C SER A 139 20.06 12.66 -13.75
N GLN A 140 20.25 11.95 -12.65
CA GLN A 140 19.18 11.53 -11.75
C GLN A 140 18.87 12.54 -10.66
N LEU A 141 19.77 13.49 -10.40
CA LEU A 141 19.58 14.50 -9.34
C LEU A 141 18.48 15.50 -9.69
N VAL A 142 17.75 15.92 -8.66
CA VAL A 142 16.84 17.07 -8.72
C VAL A 142 17.43 18.25 -7.99
N ASP A 143 16.97 19.48 -8.28
CA ASP A 143 17.49 20.72 -7.70
C ASP A 143 19.02 20.83 -7.80
N VAL A 144 19.57 20.54 -8.99
CA VAL A 144 21.01 20.49 -9.23
C VAL A 144 21.65 21.84 -9.04
N VAL A 145 22.71 21.90 -8.21
CA VAL A 145 23.53 23.11 -7.99
C VAL A 145 24.80 23.00 -8.83
N ARG A 146 25.08 24.05 -9.62
CA ARG A 146 26.28 24.12 -10.47
C ARG A 146 27.17 25.31 -10.07
N ASN A 147 28.48 25.12 -10.24
CA ASN A 147 29.45 26.22 -10.09
C ASN A 147 29.49 27.12 -11.33
N ASP A 148 30.30 28.19 -11.27
CA ASP A 148 30.48 29.13 -12.37
C ASP A 148 31.02 28.51 -13.67
N LYS A 149 31.58 27.28 -13.60
CA LYS A 149 32.09 26.54 -14.75
C LYS A 149 31.04 25.56 -15.31
N GLY A 150 29.85 25.52 -14.72
CA GLY A 150 28.77 24.59 -15.12
C GLY A 150 28.90 23.19 -14.55
N GLU A 151 29.91 22.90 -13.72
CA GLU A 151 30.08 21.60 -13.07
C GLU A 151 29.11 21.43 -11.92
N VAL A 152 28.53 20.21 -11.75
CA VAL A 152 27.63 19.91 -10.64
C VAL A 152 28.43 19.86 -9.34
N ILE A 153 27.99 20.64 -8.35
CA ILE A 153 28.60 20.72 -7.02
C ILE A 153 27.65 20.29 -5.91
N GLY A 154 26.39 19.92 -6.24
CA GLY A 154 25.38 19.48 -5.32
C GLY A 154 24.05 19.24 -6.00
N GLY A 155 23.09 18.73 -5.25
CA GLY A 155 21.73 18.46 -5.70
C GLY A 155 20.96 17.71 -4.62
N LYS A 156 19.78 17.20 -5.00
CA LYS A 156 18.96 16.41 -4.11
C LYS A 156 18.60 15.06 -4.73
N SER A 157 18.36 14.09 -3.86
CA SER A 157 17.81 12.79 -4.23
C SER A 157 16.42 12.95 -4.86
N PRO A 158 16.14 12.27 -5.97
CA PRO A 158 14.81 12.27 -6.58
C PRO A 158 13.77 11.50 -5.75
N GLU A 159 14.19 10.62 -4.84
CA GLU A 159 13.31 9.80 -4.03
C GLU A 159 12.89 10.50 -2.73
N SER A 160 13.85 10.99 -1.97
CA SER A 160 13.60 11.59 -0.65
C SER A 160 13.63 13.11 -0.62
N GLY A 161 14.21 13.76 -1.64
CA GLY A 161 14.43 15.21 -1.68
C GLY A 161 15.54 15.70 -0.73
N HIS A 162 16.31 14.79 -0.10
CA HIS A 162 17.43 15.16 0.74
C HIS A 162 18.67 15.52 -0.11
N ALA A 163 19.55 16.35 0.46
CA ALA A 163 20.81 16.69 -0.18
C ALA A 163 21.69 15.45 -0.38
N VAL A 164 22.43 15.45 -1.50
CA VAL A 164 23.41 14.42 -1.82
C VAL A 164 24.83 14.97 -1.71
N GLU A 165 25.77 14.09 -1.43
CA GLU A 165 27.19 14.40 -1.32
C GLU A 165 27.98 13.67 -2.41
N LEU A 166 28.97 14.34 -3.04
CA LEU A 166 29.84 13.68 -3.98
C LEU A 166 30.85 12.81 -3.19
N VAL A 167 30.76 11.53 -3.38
CA VAL A 167 31.62 10.53 -2.72
C VAL A 167 32.55 9.92 -3.76
N LYS A 168 33.83 9.92 -3.47
CA LYS A 168 34.83 9.18 -4.21
C LYS A 168 35.50 8.20 -3.29
N GLU A 169 35.31 6.89 -3.56
CA GLU A 169 35.87 5.83 -2.74
C GLU A 169 36.28 4.61 -3.56
N GLU A 170 37.27 3.88 -3.05
CA GLU A 170 37.57 2.54 -3.54
C GLU A 170 36.42 1.62 -3.12
N CYS A 171 35.85 0.88 -4.07
CA CYS A 171 34.82 -0.08 -3.76
C CYS A 171 34.86 -1.31 -4.69
N TYR A 172 34.09 -2.32 -4.35
CA TYR A 172 33.85 -3.48 -5.19
C TYR A 172 32.59 -3.26 -6.03
N PHE A 173 32.60 -3.78 -7.28
CA PHE A 173 31.52 -3.70 -8.25
C PHE A 173 31.03 -5.07 -8.65
N LEU A 174 29.71 -5.27 -8.69
CA LEU A 174 29.07 -6.42 -9.32
C LEU A 174 28.85 -6.14 -10.81
N ARG A 175 29.34 -7.04 -11.68
CA ARG A 175 29.21 -6.95 -13.15
C ARG A 175 27.79 -7.20 -13.62
N MET A 176 26.91 -6.24 -13.41
CA MET A 176 25.51 -6.35 -13.82
C MET A 176 25.36 -6.33 -15.34
N SER A 177 26.19 -5.56 -16.01
CA SER A 177 26.24 -5.45 -17.49
C SER A 177 26.40 -6.80 -18.20
N LYS A 178 27.11 -7.75 -17.61
CA LYS A 178 27.31 -9.12 -18.12
C LYS A 178 25.99 -9.92 -18.26
N TYR A 179 24.97 -9.59 -17.49
CA TYR A 179 23.75 -10.38 -17.34
C TYR A 179 22.50 -9.78 -18.01
N VAL A 180 22.61 -8.62 -18.65
CA VAL A 180 21.49 -7.87 -19.22
C VAL A 180 20.67 -8.69 -20.22
N ASP A 181 21.33 -9.30 -21.22
CA ASP A 181 20.65 -10.09 -22.25
C ASP A 181 19.94 -11.31 -21.66
N ARG A 182 20.58 -11.96 -20.68
CA ARG A 182 19.99 -13.11 -19.99
C ARG A 182 18.78 -12.69 -19.15
N LEU A 183 18.83 -11.52 -18.52
CA LEU A 183 17.73 -10.96 -17.73
C LEU A 183 16.55 -10.61 -18.61
N LEU A 184 16.77 -9.92 -19.75
CA LEU A 184 15.72 -9.58 -20.70
C LEU A 184 15.05 -10.82 -21.29
N LYS A 185 15.86 -11.81 -21.67
CA LYS A 185 15.35 -13.11 -22.13
C LYS A 185 14.48 -13.78 -21.08
N TYR A 186 14.90 -13.74 -19.80
CA TYR A 186 14.10 -14.29 -18.70
C TYR A 186 12.74 -13.58 -18.57
N TYR A 187 12.69 -12.25 -18.72
CA TYR A 187 11.43 -11.50 -18.67
C TYR A 187 10.49 -11.84 -19.84
N GLU A 188 11.03 -12.15 -21.03
CA GLU A 188 10.25 -12.59 -22.19
C GLU A 188 9.68 -13.99 -21.99
N GLU A 189 10.50 -14.92 -21.49
CA GLU A 189 10.11 -16.30 -21.23
C GLU A 189 9.17 -16.46 -20.02
N ASN A 190 9.17 -15.48 -19.09
CA ASN A 190 8.37 -15.50 -17.86
C ASN A 190 7.57 -14.19 -17.70
N PRO A 191 6.49 -14.00 -18.51
CA PRO A 191 5.74 -12.74 -18.53
C PRO A 191 5.12 -12.37 -17.17
N GLU A 192 4.84 -13.37 -16.32
CA GLU A 192 4.28 -13.19 -14.97
C GLU A 192 5.32 -12.87 -13.88
N PHE A 193 6.60 -12.83 -14.23
CA PHE A 193 7.66 -12.63 -13.24
C PHE A 193 7.56 -11.29 -12.53
N ILE A 194 7.23 -10.20 -13.25
CA ILE A 194 7.05 -8.85 -12.67
C ILE A 194 5.58 -8.45 -12.77
N GLN A 195 4.94 -8.24 -11.61
CA GLN A 195 3.57 -7.82 -11.52
C GLN A 195 3.43 -6.56 -10.62
N PRO A 196 2.49 -5.66 -10.93
CA PRO A 196 1.71 -5.58 -12.17
C PRO A 196 2.58 -5.24 -13.39
N GLU A 197 2.05 -5.46 -14.59
CA GLU A 197 2.79 -5.26 -15.86
C GLU A 197 3.39 -3.85 -16.03
N SER A 198 2.73 -2.85 -15.46
CA SER A 198 3.24 -1.47 -15.45
C SER A 198 4.63 -1.38 -14.82
N ARG A 199 4.93 -2.19 -13.80
CA ARG A 199 6.25 -2.25 -13.16
C ARG A 199 7.30 -2.90 -14.05
N LYS A 200 6.93 -3.93 -14.81
CA LYS A 200 7.81 -4.54 -15.82
C LYS A 200 8.24 -3.51 -16.86
N ASN A 201 7.29 -2.77 -17.39
CA ASN A 201 7.54 -1.73 -18.39
C ASN A 201 8.44 -0.61 -17.83
N GLU A 202 8.23 -0.19 -16.59
CA GLU A 202 9.05 0.78 -15.88
C GLU A 202 10.51 0.29 -15.76
N MET A 203 10.72 -0.94 -15.32
CA MET A 203 12.06 -1.52 -15.15
C MET A 203 12.83 -1.59 -16.48
N ILE A 204 12.18 -2.07 -17.53
CA ILE A 204 12.79 -2.19 -18.86
C ILE A 204 13.14 -0.81 -19.43
N ASN A 205 12.19 0.13 -19.41
CA ASN A 205 12.35 1.40 -20.11
C ASN A 205 13.24 2.40 -19.35
N ASN A 206 13.15 2.42 -18.00
CA ASN A 206 13.85 3.43 -17.21
C ASN A 206 15.23 2.97 -16.72
N PHE A 207 15.45 1.66 -16.59
CA PHE A 207 16.68 1.16 -15.97
C PHE A 207 17.52 0.25 -16.89
N ILE A 208 16.90 -0.58 -17.73
CA ILE A 208 17.65 -1.54 -18.54
C ILE A 208 17.98 -0.97 -19.92
N LYS A 209 17.02 -0.41 -20.65
CA LYS A 209 17.26 0.15 -22.00
C LYS A 209 18.27 1.31 -22.05
N PRO A 210 18.33 2.21 -21.06
CA PRO A 210 19.34 3.27 -21.07
C PRO A 210 20.78 2.77 -20.91
N GLY A 211 20.95 1.49 -20.52
CA GLY A 211 22.22 0.86 -20.22
C GLY A 211 22.35 0.57 -18.72
N LEU A 212 22.53 -0.69 -18.37
CA LEU A 212 22.70 -1.10 -16.97
C LEU A 212 24.18 -1.05 -16.60
N GLU A 213 24.54 -0.14 -15.71
CA GLU A 213 25.88 -0.01 -15.17
C GLU A 213 26.14 -1.07 -14.08
N ASP A 214 27.45 -1.36 -13.85
CA ASP A 214 27.87 -2.25 -12.77
C ASP A 214 27.59 -1.61 -11.40
N LEU A 215 27.12 -2.40 -10.46
CA LEU A 215 26.68 -1.94 -9.16
C LEU A 215 27.82 -1.90 -8.15
N ALA A 216 28.05 -0.75 -7.51
CA ALA A 216 28.96 -0.67 -6.36
C ALA A 216 28.38 -1.46 -5.17
N VAL A 217 29.12 -2.47 -4.70
CA VAL A 217 28.65 -3.48 -3.72
C VAL A 217 29.45 -3.51 -2.42
N SER A 218 30.26 -2.49 -2.17
CA SER A 218 30.92 -2.30 -0.87
C SER A 218 31.04 -0.83 -0.50
N ARG A 219 31.30 -0.56 0.78
CA ARG A 219 31.52 0.77 1.37
C ARG A 219 32.69 0.74 2.33
N THR A 220 33.35 1.90 2.49
CA THR A 220 34.41 2.12 3.45
C THR A 220 34.11 3.24 4.44
N THR A 221 32.95 3.90 4.30
CA THR A 221 32.58 5.12 5.08
C THR A 221 31.92 4.80 6.43
N PHE A 222 31.56 3.54 6.68
CA PHE A 222 30.99 3.08 7.96
C PHE A 222 31.40 1.64 8.25
N ASP A 223 31.23 1.20 9.50
CA ASP A 223 31.69 -0.11 9.96
C ASP A 223 30.57 -1.12 10.25
N TRP A 224 29.33 -0.65 10.41
CA TRP A 224 28.20 -1.49 10.76
C TRP A 224 27.63 -2.26 9.57
N GLY A 225 28.04 -3.52 9.43
CA GLY A 225 27.61 -4.43 8.36
C GLY A 225 28.46 -5.68 8.26
N VAL A 226 28.22 -6.48 7.23
CA VAL A 226 29.01 -7.68 6.92
C VAL A 226 30.35 -7.25 6.32
N LYS A 227 31.47 -7.70 6.89
CA LYS A 227 32.80 -7.35 6.40
C LYS A 227 33.17 -8.19 5.18
N VAL A 228 33.92 -7.60 4.24
CA VAL A 228 34.46 -8.35 3.11
C VAL A 228 35.60 -9.22 3.59
N LYS A 229 35.52 -10.52 3.31
CA LYS A 229 36.55 -11.51 3.69
C LYS A 229 37.89 -11.18 3.00
N GLY A 230 38.93 -11.00 3.81
CA GLY A 230 40.25 -10.62 3.32
C GLY A 230 40.50 -9.14 3.07
N ASP A 231 39.46 -8.29 3.16
CA ASP A 231 39.55 -6.83 3.05
C ASP A 231 38.56 -6.14 4.03
N PRO A 232 38.80 -6.23 5.35
CA PRO A 232 37.87 -5.85 6.40
C PRO A 232 37.60 -4.33 6.49
N LYS A 233 38.34 -3.49 5.75
CA LYS A 233 38.03 -2.07 5.61
C LYS A 233 36.74 -1.84 4.81
N HIS A 234 36.33 -2.82 4.00
CA HIS A 234 35.09 -2.78 3.23
C HIS A 234 33.96 -3.49 3.98
N VAL A 235 32.80 -2.87 3.97
CA VAL A 235 31.51 -3.43 4.38
C VAL A 235 30.73 -3.79 3.13
N VAL A 236 30.12 -4.98 3.10
CA VAL A 236 29.23 -5.39 2.00
C VAL A 236 28.06 -4.43 1.92
N TYR A 237 27.76 -3.97 0.70
CA TYR A 237 26.67 -3.04 0.45
C TYR A 237 25.32 -3.67 0.78
N VAL A 238 24.45 -2.83 1.33
CA VAL A 238 23.15 -3.23 1.92
C VAL A 238 22.32 -4.14 1.01
N TRP A 239 22.32 -3.93 -0.31
CA TRP A 239 21.47 -4.72 -1.21
C TRP A 239 21.96 -6.15 -1.44
N ILE A 240 23.26 -6.43 -1.49
CA ILE A 240 23.76 -7.83 -1.49
C ILE A 240 23.40 -8.49 -0.16
N ASP A 241 23.63 -7.79 0.93
CA ASP A 241 23.29 -8.23 2.27
C ASP A 241 21.78 -8.50 2.38
N ALA A 242 20.96 -7.46 2.18
CA ALA A 242 19.51 -7.54 2.33
C ALA A 242 18.86 -8.60 1.42
N LEU A 243 19.19 -8.64 0.11
CA LEU A 243 18.53 -9.56 -0.83
C LEU A 243 18.85 -11.03 -0.55
N SER A 244 20.03 -11.31 0.00
CA SER A 244 20.42 -12.68 0.36
C SER A 244 19.54 -13.30 1.45
N ASN A 245 18.78 -12.50 2.22
CA ASN A 245 17.91 -12.97 3.28
C ASN A 245 16.94 -14.07 2.81
N TYR A 246 16.43 -13.96 1.59
CA TYR A 246 15.41 -14.86 1.04
C TYR A 246 15.88 -16.31 0.90
N ILE A 247 17.16 -16.52 0.75
CA ILE A 247 17.77 -17.86 0.69
C ILE A 247 18.46 -18.26 1.99
N THR A 248 19.05 -17.30 2.72
CA THR A 248 19.71 -17.60 4.00
C THR A 248 18.72 -18.05 5.07
N ALA A 249 17.49 -17.48 5.08
CA ALA A 249 16.41 -17.90 5.95
C ALA A 249 15.96 -19.35 5.70
N LEU A 250 16.21 -19.87 4.51
CA LEU A 250 15.94 -21.26 4.14
C LEU A 250 17.13 -22.20 4.39
N GLY A 251 18.27 -21.68 4.88
CA GLY A 251 19.46 -22.49 5.16
C GLY A 251 20.38 -22.69 3.96
N TYR A 252 20.25 -21.89 2.87
CA TYR A 252 21.21 -21.91 1.78
C TYR A 252 22.63 -21.63 2.32
N GLY A 253 23.61 -22.43 1.88
CA GLY A 253 25.00 -22.32 2.33
C GLY A 253 25.27 -22.81 3.75
N SER A 254 24.29 -23.39 4.44
CA SER A 254 24.44 -23.98 5.77
C SER A 254 24.53 -25.52 5.73
N ASP A 255 24.84 -26.12 6.87
CA ASP A 255 24.84 -27.58 7.03
C ASP A 255 23.42 -28.21 6.98
N ASN A 256 22.37 -27.38 6.99
CA ASN A 256 20.97 -27.83 6.91
C ASN A 256 20.21 -27.10 5.79
N PRO A 257 20.35 -27.51 4.51
CA PRO A 257 19.69 -26.90 3.37
C PRO A 257 18.26 -27.41 3.10
N GLU A 258 17.67 -28.24 3.96
CA GLU A 258 16.40 -28.94 3.71
C GLU A 258 15.25 -27.98 3.35
N LEU A 259 15.17 -26.82 4.03
CA LEU A 259 14.15 -25.82 3.72
C LEU A 259 14.41 -25.14 2.38
N TYR A 260 15.69 -24.90 2.04
CA TYR A 260 16.06 -24.34 0.74
C TYR A 260 15.66 -25.29 -0.40
N GLU A 261 16.02 -26.55 -0.29
CA GLU A 261 15.69 -27.57 -1.28
C GLU A 261 14.17 -27.76 -1.44
N ARG A 262 13.41 -27.55 -0.36
CA ARG A 262 11.95 -27.72 -0.33
C ARG A 262 11.19 -26.52 -0.89
N TYR A 263 11.60 -25.27 -0.55
CA TYR A 263 10.80 -24.08 -0.80
C TYR A 263 11.37 -23.16 -1.87
N TRP A 264 12.67 -23.22 -2.16
CA TRP A 264 13.24 -22.38 -3.20
C TRP A 264 13.02 -22.99 -4.59
N PRO A 265 12.66 -22.21 -5.66
CA PRO A 265 12.54 -20.76 -5.70
C PRO A 265 11.25 -20.25 -5.07
N ALA A 266 11.30 -19.01 -4.55
CA ALA A 266 10.14 -18.34 -3.98
C ALA A 266 9.01 -18.21 -5.02
N ASP A 267 7.76 -18.46 -4.59
CA ASP A 267 6.57 -18.26 -5.41
C ASP A 267 6.26 -16.77 -5.59
N VAL A 268 6.43 -15.97 -4.51
CA VAL A 268 6.18 -14.53 -4.55
C VAL A 268 7.15 -13.79 -3.62
N HIS A 269 7.87 -12.82 -4.16
CA HIS A 269 8.43 -11.70 -3.41
C HIS A 269 7.47 -10.54 -3.47
N LEU A 270 6.88 -10.20 -2.33
CA LEU A 270 5.93 -9.10 -2.19
C LEU A 270 6.69 -7.86 -1.73
N VAL A 271 6.68 -6.77 -2.52
CA VAL A 271 7.49 -5.58 -2.27
C VAL A 271 6.72 -4.29 -2.57
N GLY A 272 7.11 -3.19 -1.93
CA GLY A 272 6.66 -1.87 -2.34
C GLY A 272 7.25 -1.47 -3.70
N LYS A 273 6.53 -0.67 -4.45
CA LYS A 273 6.95 -0.25 -5.81
C LYS A 273 8.33 0.42 -5.85
N GLU A 274 8.74 1.06 -4.76
CA GLU A 274 10.03 1.76 -4.64
C GLU A 274 11.24 0.85 -4.66
N ILE A 275 11.06 -0.43 -4.31
CA ILE A 275 12.15 -1.42 -4.26
C ILE A 275 12.00 -2.53 -5.30
N VAL A 276 11.07 -2.39 -6.25
CA VAL A 276 10.88 -3.36 -7.36
C VAL A 276 12.18 -3.51 -8.15
N ARG A 277 12.91 -2.41 -8.42
CA ARG A 277 14.18 -2.43 -9.16
C ARG A 277 15.18 -3.39 -8.54
N PHE A 278 15.34 -3.38 -7.23
CA PHE A 278 16.30 -4.24 -6.52
C PHE A 278 15.90 -5.71 -6.58
N HIS A 279 14.61 -6.03 -6.58
CA HIS A 279 14.08 -7.39 -6.59
C HIS A 279 13.94 -7.99 -8.00
N THR A 280 13.88 -7.15 -9.03
CA THR A 280 13.69 -7.60 -10.40
C THR A 280 14.93 -7.47 -11.26
N ILE A 281 15.90 -6.63 -10.88
CA ILE A 281 17.16 -6.44 -11.58
C ILE A 281 18.32 -7.01 -10.75
N TYR A 282 18.58 -6.44 -9.57
CA TYR A 282 19.77 -6.81 -8.78
C TYR A 282 19.70 -8.26 -8.28
N TRP A 283 18.59 -8.63 -7.66
CA TRP A 283 18.39 -9.97 -7.12
C TRP A 283 18.48 -11.08 -8.18
N PRO A 284 17.77 -10.99 -9.32
CA PRO A 284 17.92 -11.96 -10.40
C PRO A 284 19.35 -12.06 -10.93
N ILE A 285 20.06 -10.94 -11.09
CA ILE A 285 21.45 -10.95 -11.56
C ILE A 285 22.37 -11.64 -10.55
N MET A 286 22.23 -11.39 -9.26
CA MET A 286 22.96 -12.08 -8.20
C MET A 286 22.72 -13.60 -8.26
N LEU A 287 21.45 -14.02 -8.39
CA LEU A 287 21.08 -15.42 -8.51
C LEU A 287 21.63 -16.06 -9.79
N MET A 288 21.59 -15.35 -10.92
CA MET A 288 22.18 -15.81 -12.19
C MET A 288 23.70 -15.99 -12.05
N ALA A 289 24.40 -15.08 -11.38
CA ALA A 289 25.83 -15.16 -11.12
C ALA A 289 26.17 -16.33 -10.19
N LEU A 290 25.31 -16.63 -9.23
CA LEU A 290 25.43 -17.78 -8.34
C LEU A 290 24.98 -19.10 -9.00
N GLY A 291 24.39 -19.07 -10.20
CA GLY A 291 23.83 -20.24 -10.85
C GLY A 291 22.60 -20.83 -10.15
N LEU A 292 21.84 -19.99 -9.44
CA LEU A 292 20.65 -20.38 -8.67
C LEU A 292 19.37 -20.11 -9.45
N PRO A 293 18.28 -20.86 -9.20
CA PRO A 293 16.95 -20.57 -9.75
C PRO A 293 16.45 -19.19 -9.31
N LEU A 294 15.71 -18.53 -10.20
CA LEU A 294 15.10 -17.24 -9.91
C LEU A 294 13.71 -17.41 -9.25
N PRO A 295 13.26 -16.45 -8.44
CA PRO A 295 11.89 -16.44 -7.91
C PRO A 295 10.87 -16.43 -9.06
N LYS A 296 9.69 -17.02 -8.83
CA LYS A 296 8.64 -17.15 -9.85
C LYS A 296 7.94 -15.82 -10.12
N LYS A 297 7.75 -15.00 -9.07
CA LYS A 297 7.05 -13.71 -9.17
C LYS A 297 7.61 -12.68 -8.19
N VAL A 298 7.72 -11.44 -8.66
CA VAL A 298 7.90 -10.24 -7.83
C VAL A 298 6.65 -9.38 -8.03
N PHE A 299 5.91 -9.14 -6.96
CA PHE A 299 4.73 -8.28 -6.99
C PHE A 299 5.04 -6.94 -6.32
N GLY A 300 5.05 -5.88 -7.13
CA GLY A 300 5.28 -4.51 -6.68
C GLY A 300 3.96 -3.80 -6.38
N HIS A 301 3.55 -3.76 -5.10
CA HIS A 301 2.34 -3.04 -4.72
C HIS A 301 2.54 -1.52 -4.68
N GLY A 302 1.43 -0.78 -4.80
CA GLY A 302 1.40 0.68 -4.70
C GLY A 302 1.56 1.19 -3.27
N TRP A 303 1.71 2.49 -3.12
CA TRP A 303 1.79 3.14 -1.80
C TRP A 303 0.42 3.37 -1.20
N LEU A 304 0.35 3.27 0.11
CA LEU A 304 -0.74 3.85 0.89
C LEU A 304 -0.35 5.29 1.23
N LEU A 305 -0.97 6.23 0.53
CA LEU A 305 -0.72 7.66 0.66
C LEU A 305 -1.57 8.27 1.77
N MET A 306 -1.12 9.40 2.30
CA MET A 306 -1.88 10.23 3.24
C MET A 306 -2.23 11.56 2.58
N LYS A 307 -3.14 12.32 3.18
CA LYS A 307 -3.37 13.71 2.76
C LYS A 307 -2.05 14.48 2.76
N GLY A 308 -1.65 14.98 1.59
CA GLY A 308 -0.34 15.62 1.40
C GLY A 308 0.76 14.72 0.81
N GLY A 309 0.43 13.49 0.38
CA GLY A 309 1.32 12.59 -0.38
C GLY A 309 1.91 11.44 0.43
N LYS A 310 3.13 11.04 0.11
CA LYS A 310 3.83 9.92 0.79
C LYS A 310 3.96 10.20 2.29
N MET A 311 3.75 9.15 3.11
CA MET A 311 3.93 9.24 4.55
C MET A 311 5.35 9.66 4.91
N SER A 312 5.46 10.65 5.79
CA SER A 312 6.74 11.12 6.30
C SER A 312 6.56 11.63 7.74
N LYS A 313 7.39 11.16 8.66
CA LYS A 313 7.36 11.61 10.05
C LYS A 313 7.69 13.09 10.19
N SER A 314 8.57 13.60 9.34
CA SER A 314 8.90 15.02 9.31
C SER A 314 7.73 15.92 8.87
N LYS A 315 6.76 15.36 8.13
CA LYS A 315 5.52 16.03 7.72
C LYS A 315 4.37 15.84 8.70
N GLY A 316 4.54 14.99 9.74
CA GLY A 316 3.47 14.68 10.69
C GLY A 316 2.25 13.96 10.09
N ASN A 317 2.39 13.34 8.92
CA ASN A 317 1.31 12.65 8.20
C ASN A 317 1.47 11.12 8.24
N VAL A 318 1.75 10.56 9.41
CA VAL A 318 1.95 9.11 9.59
C VAL A 318 0.86 8.56 10.50
N MET A 319 0.27 7.42 10.12
CA MET A 319 -0.66 6.68 10.96
C MET A 319 0.04 5.49 11.61
N ASP A 320 0.03 5.45 12.94
CA ASP A 320 0.49 4.28 13.71
C ASP A 320 -0.61 3.21 13.69
N PRO A 321 -0.34 2.01 13.15
CA PRO A 321 -1.34 0.94 13.10
C PRO A 321 -1.83 0.52 14.50
N ASN A 322 -1.03 0.66 15.55
CA ASN A 322 -1.45 0.35 16.93
C ASN A 322 -2.68 1.16 17.32
N VAL A 323 -2.77 2.43 16.93
CA VAL A 323 -3.92 3.29 17.26
C VAL A 323 -5.22 2.72 16.68
N LEU A 324 -5.17 2.23 15.44
CA LEU A 324 -6.35 1.62 14.80
C LEU A 324 -6.71 0.27 15.44
N ILE A 325 -5.71 -0.56 15.72
CA ILE A 325 -5.92 -1.89 16.32
C ILE A 325 -6.50 -1.76 17.74
N ASP A 326 -5.92 -0.89 18.55
CA ASP A 326 -6.29 -0.76 19.96
C ASP A 326 -7.71 -0.14 20.12
N ARG A 327 -8.16 0.71 19.18
CA ARG A 327 -9.47 1.35 19.25
C ARG A 327 -10.58 0.61 18.48
N TYR A 328 -10.28 0.10 17.29
CA TYR A 328 -11.30 -0.47 16.39
C TYR A 328 -11.19 -1.99 16.25
N GLY A 329 -10.15 -2.57 16.80
CA GLY A 329 -9.87 -3.99 16.73
C GLY A 329 -9.05 -4.41 15.51
N LEU A 330 -8.48 -5.58 15.63
CA LEU A 330 -7.62 -6.20 14.62
C LEU A 330 -8.31 -6.35 13.26
N ASP A 331 -9.48 -6.97 13.25
CA ASP A 331 -10.15 -7.32 12.00
C ASP A 331 -10.64 -6.10 11.20
N ALA A 332 -11.07 -5.03 11.89
CA ALA A 332 -11.42 -3.78 11.22
C ALA A 332 -10.21 -3.15 10.53
N THR A 333 -9.04 -3.18 11.18
CA THR A 333 -7.79 -2.67 10.62
C THR A 333 -7.32 -3.51 9.43
N ARG A 334 -7.32 -4.85 9.54
CA ARG A 334 -6.95 -5.77 8.45
C ARG A 334 -7.90 -5.63 7.26
N TYR A 335 -9.21 -5.57 7.53
CA TYR A 335 -10.23 -5.40 6.51
C TYR A 335 -9.98 -4.12 5.69
N TYR A 336 -9.80 -2.99 6.37
CA TYR A 336 -9.56 -1.72 5.71
C TYR A 336 -8.34 -1.77 4.80
N LEU A 337 -7.20 -2.27 5.30
CA LEU A 337 -5.96 -2.36 4.54
C LEU A 337 -6.10 -3.19 3.26
N LEU A 338 -6.87 -4.27 3.30
CA LEU A 338 -7.03 -5.17 2.16
C LEU A 338 -8.19 -4.80 1.23
N ARG A 339 -9.15 -3.99 1.71
CA ARG A 339 -10.38 -3.66 0.99
C ARG A 339 -10.32 -2.32 0.26
N GLU A 340 -9.69 -1.30 0.85
CA GLU A 340 -9.84 0.09 0.39
C GLU A 340 -9.17 0.34 -0.96
N VAL A 341 -7.99 -0.24 -1.18
CA VAL A 341 -7.16 0.07 -2.35
C VAL A 341 -6.89 -1.18 -3.17
N PRO A 342 -6.98 -1.10 -4.51
CA PRO A 342 -6.45 -2.15 -5.39
C PRO A 342 -4.95 -2.35 -5.15
N PHE A 343 -4.55 -3.59 -4.85
CA PHE A 343 -3.22 -3.88 -4.29
C PHE A 343 -2.05 -3.46 -5.19
N GLY A 344 -2.19 -3.49 -6.50
CA GLY A 344 -1.16 -3.06 -7.46
C GLY A 344 -1.07 -1.55 -7.70
N SER A 345 -1.97 -0.74 -7.12
CA SER A 345 -2.11 0.70 -7.34
C SER A 345 -1.84 1.51 -6.08
N ASP A 346 -1.50 2.78 -6.24
CA ASP A 346 -1.47 3.71 -5.11
C ASP A 346 -2.90 3.99 -4.62
N GLY A 347 -3.04 4.16 -3.32
CA GLY A 347 -4.30 4.56 -2.71
C GLY A 347 -4.10 5.49 -1.54
N SER A 348 -5.19 6.07 -1.04
CA SER A 348 -5.14 7.04 0.04
C SER A 348 -5.83 6.51 1.29
N PHE A 349 -5.16 6.63 2.43
CA PHE A 349 -5.80 6.48 3.73
C PHE A 349 -6.47 7.80 4.11
N THR A 350 -7.75 7.74 4.45
CA THR A 350 -8.47 8.86 5.07
C THR A 350 -9.27 8.36 6.27
N PRO A 351 -9.42 9.18 7.33
CA PRO A 351 -10.28 8.86 8.48
C PRO A 351 -11.71 8.54 8.05
N GLU A 352 -12.24 9.29 7.09
CA GLU A 352 -13.59 9.12 6.56
C GLU A 352 -13.78 7.76 5.90
N SER A 353 -12.83 7.34 5.04
CA SER A 353 -12.92 6.06 4.36
C SER A 353 -12.80 4.90 5.34
N PHE A 354 -11.96 5.02 6.37
CA PHE A 354 -11.84 4.01 7.41
C PHE A 354 -13.17 3.81 8.17
N VAL A 355 -13.74 4.89 8.70
CA VAL A 355 -14.99 4.84 9.45
C VAL A 355 -16.14 4.36 8.56
N GLN A 356 -16.20 4.80 7.29
CA GLN A 356 -17.19 4.35 6.34
C GLN A 356 -17.11 2.84 6.10
N ARG A 357 -15.91 2.28 5.88
CA ARG A 357 -15.75 0.83 5.67
C ARG A 357 -16.18 0.03 6.88
N VAL A 358 -15.78 0.44 8.08
CA VAL A 358 -16.19 -0.24 9.31
C VAL A 358 -17.71 -0.20 9.48
N ASN A 359 -18.34 0.95 9.28
CA ASN A 359 -19.77 1.09 9.45
C ASN A 359 -20.58 0.37 8.36
N SER A 360 -20.23 0.56 7.08
CA SER A 360 -21.00 0.02 5.97
C SER A 360 -20.79 -1.47 5.80
N ASP A 361 -19.52 -1.89 5.61
CA ASP A 361 -19.23 -3.24 5.20
C ASP A 361 -19.24 -4.23 6.39
N LEU A 362 -18.69 -3.82 7.54
CA LEU A 362 -18.54 -4.71 8.69
C LEU A 362 -19.72 -4.63 9.66
N ALA A 363 -20.14 -3.45 10.11
CA ALA A 363 -21.20 -3.32 11.09
C ALA A 363 -22.59 -3.49 10.46
N ASN A 364 -22.90 -2.73 9.39
CA ASN A 364 -24.24 -2.75 8.79
C ASN A 364 -24.48 -3.98 7.92
N ASP A 365 -23.51 -4.42 7.08
CA ASP A 365 -23.74 -5.58 6.23
C ASP A 365 -23.50 -6.89 6.98
N LEU A 366 -22.26 -7.18 7.38
CA LEU A 366 -21.92 -8.48 7.98
C LEU A 366 -22.48 -8.62 9.42
N GLY A 367 -22.25 -7.62 10.27
CA GLY A 367 -22.66 -7.65 11.67
C GLY A 367 -24.18 -7.70 11.82
N ASN A 368 -24.90 -6.90 11.05
CA ASN A 368 -26.36 -6.90 11.07
C ASN A 368 -26.96 -8.19 10.50
N LEU A 369 -26.37 -8.75 9.43
CA LEU A 369 -26.82 -10.04 8.90
C LEU A 369 -26.73 -11.14 9.95
N LEU A 370 -25.58 -11.25 10.67
CA LEU A 370 -25.41 -12.21 11.74
C LEU A 370 -26.44 -12.01 12.87
N ASN A 371 -26.57 -10.79 13.36
CA ASN A 371 -27.50 -10.47 14.45
C ASN A 371 -28.96 -10.76 14.08
N ARG A 372 -29.38 -10.36 12.87
CA ARG A 372 -30.75 -10.63 12.37
C ARG A 372 -31.02 -12.11 12.24
N THR A 373 -30.06 -12.87 11.67
CA THR A 373 -30.20 -14.32 11.47
C THR A 373 -30.34 -15.05 12.80
N VAL A 374 -29.42 -14.80 13.75
CA VAL A 374 -29.47 -15.44 15.08
C VAL A 374 -30.77 -15.09 15.79
N ALA A 375 -31.19 -13.83 15.77
CA ALA A 375 -32.42 -13.39 16.42
C ALA A 375 -33.68 -14.01 15.79
N MET A 376 -33.72 -14.17 14.46
CA MET A 376 -34.88 -14.79 13.79
C MET A 376 -34.95 -16.31 14.02
N VAL A 377 -33.81 -17.01 13.99
CA VAL A 377 -33.75 -18.45 14.31
C VAL A 377 -34.16 -18.69 15.77
N ASP A 378 -33.69 -17.87 16.71
CA ASP A 378 -34.11 -17.94 18.12
C ASP A 378 -35.63 -17.73 18.25
N LYS A 379 -36.15 -16.66 17.65
CA LYS A 379 -37.56 -16.31 17.75
C LYS A 379 -38.51 -17.31 17.13
N TYR A 380 -38.17 -17.88 15.97
CA TYR A 380 -39.10 -18.70 15.20
C TYR A 380 -38.88 -20.20 15.38
N PHE A 381 -37.67 -20.61 15.76
CA PHE A 381 -37.24 -22.03 15.87
C PHE A 381 -36.54 -22.36 17.19
N GLY A 382 -36.66 -21.48 18.22
CA GLY A 382 -36.08 -21.73 19.54
C GLY A 382 -34.58 -21.86 19.56
N GLY A 383 -33.88 -21.20 18.61
CA GLY A 383 -32.45 -21.19 18.49
C GLY A 383 -31.85 -22.37 17.74
N GLU A 384 -32.68 -23.28 17.18
CA GLU A 384 -32.21 -24.44 16.40
C GLU A 384 -32.34 -24.16 14.89
N VAL A 385 -31.26 -24.42 14.12
CA VAL A 385 -31.29 -24.34 12.66
C VAL A 385 -32.25 -25.39 12.11
N PRO A 386 -33.29 -25.02 11.31
CA PRO A 386 -34.19 -25.98 10.70
C PRO A 386 -33.51 -26.78 9.59
N SER A 387 -34.23 -27.80 9.09
CA SER A 387 -33.79 -28.55 7.92
C SER A 387 -33.64 -27.65 6.71
N TYR A 388 -32.54 -27.84 5.99
CA TYR A 388 -32.32 -27.21 4.69
C TYR A 388 -33.14 -27.95 3.63
N GLU A 389 -33.94 -27.19 2.85
CA GLU A 389 -34.66 -27.68 1.69
C GLU A 389 -34.41 -26.73 0.50
N PRO A 390 -33.85 -27.21 -0.63
CA PRO A 390 -33.61 -26.39 -1.79
C PRO A 390 -34.94 -26.03 -2.47
N ASN A 391 -35.01 -24.83 -3.03
CA ASN A 391 -36.15 -24.33 -3.82
C ASN A 391 -37.50 -24.27 -3.05
N ALA A 392 -37.46 -24.10 -1.74
CA ALA A 392 -38.68 -23.88 -0.94
C ALA A 392 -39.30 -22.49 -1.21
N THR A 393 -38.46 -21.51 -1.53
CA THR A 393 -38.89 -20.18 -2.00
C THR A 393 -38.37 -19.88 -3.41
N ALA A 394 -38.98 -18.87 -4.07
CA ALA A 394 -38.56 -18.46 -5.41
C ALA A 394 -37.14 -17.83 -5.47
N PHE A 395 -36.55 -17.50 -4.32
CA PHE A 395 -35.27 -16.79 -4.21
C PHE A 395 -34.11 -17.69 -3.78
N ASP A 396 -34.36 -18.93 -3.37
CA ASP A 396 -33.36 -19.85 -2.80
C ASP A 396 -32.27 -20.16 -3.81
N ALA A 397 -32.65 -20.59 -5.02
CA ALA A 397 -31.72 -20.97 -6.07
C ALA A 397 -30.74 -19.84 -6.47
N GLU A 398 -31.22 -18.61 -6.49
CA GLU A 398 -30.37 -17.43 -6.79
C GLU A 398 -29.35 -17.18 -5.67
N LEU A 399 -29.75 -17.33 -4.39
CA LEU A 399 -28.85 -17.15 -3.26
C LEU A 399 -27.78 -18.25 -3.20
N GLU A 400 -28.18 -19.52 -3.39
CA GLU A 400 -27.26 -20.64 -3.45
C GLU A 400 -26.24 -20.49 -4.57
N GLN A 401 -26.71 -20.12 -5.78
CA GLN A 401 -25.83 -19.87 -6.91
C GLN A 401 -24.86 -18.71 -6.64
N ALA A 402 -25.36 -17.62 -6.03
CA ALA A 402 -24.52 -16.48 -5.64
C ALA A 402 -23.41 -16.88 -4.66
N ALA A 403 -23.71 -17.75 -3.69
CA ALA A 403 -22.73 -18.28 -2.75
C ALA A 403 -21.61 -19.05 -3.48
N LEU A 404 -22.00 -20.03 -4.31
CA LEU A 404 -21.06 -20.89 -5.03
C LEU A 404 -20.23 -20.12 -6.07
N ASP A 405 -20.84 -19.15 -6.75
CA ASP A 405 -20.15 -18.25 -7.68
C ASP A 405 -19.14 -17.37 -6.94
N THR A 406 -19.46 -16.92 -5.74
CA THR A 406 -18.55 -16.12 -4.93
C THR A 406 -17.30 -16.92 -4.56
N VAL A 407 -17.44 -18.19 -4.17
CA VAL A 407 -16.27 -19.07 -3.91
C VAL A 407 -15.35 -19.11 -5.11
N ARG A 408 -15.88 -19.36 -6.32
CA ARG A 408 -15.10 -19.44 -7.56
C ARG A 408 -14.44 -18.11 -7.91
N LYS A 409 -15.17 -17.00 -7.78
CA LYS A 409 -14.64 -15.66 -8.05
C LYS A 409 -13.50 -15.30 -7.10
N VAL A 410 -13.66 -15.59 -5.80
CA VAL A 410 -12.62 -15.35 -4.80
C VAL A 410 -11.38 -16.21 -5.10
N GLU A 411 -11.53 -17.49 -5.41
CA GLU A 411 -10.42 -18.35 -5.80
C GLU A 411 -9.65 -17.77 -6.99
N ASN A 412 -10.34 -17.31 -8.02
CA ASN A 412 -9.71 -16.76 -9.23
C ASN A 412 -8.91 -15.48 -8.96
N VAL A 413 -9.48 -14.51 -8.25
CA VAL A 413 -8.81 -13.22 -8.02
C VAL A 413 -7.71 -13.30 -6.96
N MET A 414 -7.80 -14.25 -6.00
CA MET A 414 -6.75 -14.46 -5.00
C MET A 414 -5.45 -14.99 -5.60
N GLU A 415 -5.48 -15.77 -6.69
CA GLU A 415 -4.27 -16.20 -7.40
C GLU A 415 -3.46 -15.02 -7.96
N ASN A 416 -4.11 -13.89 -8.22
CA ASN A 416 -3.51 -12.64 -8.69
C ASN A 416 -3.29 -11.61 -7.56
N MET A 417 -3.51 -11.97 -6.30
CA MET A 417 -3.41 -11.06 -5.14
C MET A 417 -4.35 -9.83 -5.23
N GLU A 418 -5.51 -10.00 -5.86
CA GLU A 418 -6.53 -8.96 -5.99
C GLU A 418 -7.44 -8.93 -4.74
N PHE A 419 -6.87 -8.66 -3.58
CA PHE A 419 -7.55 -8.75 -2.27
C PHE A 419 -8.80 -7.87 -2.18
N SER A 420 -8.75 -6.65 -2.67
CA SER A 420 -9.89 -5.73 -2.64
C SER A 420 -11.05 -6.22 -3.51
N VAL A 421 -10.75 -6.88 -4.62
CA VAL A 421 -11.76 -7.50 -5.51
C VAL A 421 -12.36 -8.74 -4.85
N ALA A 422 -11.54 -9.57 -4.19
CA ALA A 422 -12.04 -10.72 -3.43
C ALA A 422 -13.02 -10.27 -2.33
N LEU A 423 -12.65 -9.26 -1.53
CA LEU A 423 -13.52 -8.69 -0.50
C LEU A 423 -14.77 -8.02 -1.09
N THR A 424 -14.68 -7.44 -2.29
CA THR A 424 -15.85 -6.91 -3.01
C THR A 424 -16.83 -8.05 -3.38
N HIS A 425 -16.34 -9.18 -3.87
CA HIS A 425 -17.19 -10.33 -4.18
C HIS A 425 -17.86 -10.90 -2.92
N ILE A 426 -17.11 -11.02 -1.82
CA ILE A 426 -17.66 -11.48 -0.54
C ILE A 426 -18.71 -10.50 -0.01
N GLY A 427 -18.44 -9.19 -0.06
CA GLY A 427 -19.38 -8.14 0.34
C GLY A 427 -20.66 -8.17 -0.49
N ALA A 428 -20.57 -8.36 -1.80
CA ALA A 428 -21.72 -8.49 -2.68
C ALA A 428 -22.58 -9.71 -2.32
N PHE A 429 -21.95 -10.84 -1.94
CA PHE A 429 -22.68 -12.01 -1.47
C PHE A 429 -23.38 -11.73 -0.12
N ILE A 430 -22.73 -11.07 0.82
CA ILE A 430 -23.32 -10.66 2.10
C ILE A 430 -24.52 -9.74 1.86
N SER A 431 -24.38 -8.73 1.00
CA SER A 431 -25.46 -7.81 0.63
C SER A 431 -26.62 -8.55 -0.08
N ARG A 432 -26.30 -9.52 -0.97
CA ARG A 432 -27.34 -10.38 -1.59
C ARG A 432 -28.11 -11.19 -0.53
N THR A 433 -27.40 -11.68 0.49
CA THR A 433 -28.04 -12.42 1.61
C THR A 433 -28.94 -11.51 2.46
N ASN A 434 -28.53 -10.26 2.71
CA ASN A 434 -29.40 -9.26 3.37
C ASN A 434 -30.66 -8.99 2.54
N LYS A 435 -30.50 -8.81 1.21
CA LYS A 435 -31.64 -8.61 0.30
C LYS A 435 -32.59 -9.81 0.30
N TYR A 436 -32.08 -11.03 0.39
CA TYR A 436 -32.90 -12.24 0.49
C TYR A 436 -33.83 -12.24 1.70
N ILE A 437 -33.42 -11.64 2.85
CA ILE A 437 -34.30 -11.47 4.00
C ILE A 437 -35.48 -10.54 3.64
N ASP A 438 -35.24 -9.47 2.90
CA ASP A 438 -36.25 -8.49 2.55
C ASP A 438 -37.21 -9.01 1.45
N GLU A 439 -36.73 -9.88 0.56
CA GLU A 439 -37.51 -10.55 -0.49
C GLU A 439 -38.40 -11.66 0.09
N THR A 440 -37.86 -12.47 1.00
CA THR A 440 -38.60 -13.60 1.60
C THR A 440 -39.52 -13.19 2.74
N GLN A 441 -39.28 -12.03 3.33
CA GLN A 441 -40.09 -11.46 4.44
C GLN A 441 -40.41 -12.47 5.54
N PRO A 442 -39.41 -13.00 6.28
CA PRO A 442 -39.62 -14.05 7.28
C PRO A 442 -40.69 -13.72 8.33
N TRP A 443 -40.85 -12.44 8.66
CA TRP A 443 -41.88 -11.94 9.59
C TRP A 443 -43.32 -12.05 9.04
N VAL A 444 -43.49 -12.16 7.72
CA VAL A 444 -44.77 -12.45 7.07
C VAL A 444 -45.00 -13.94 7.02
N LEU A 445 -43.99 -14.73 6.60
CA LEU A 445 -44.06 -16.20 6.60
C LEU A 445 -44.42 -16.77 7.99
N ALA A 446 -43.87 -16.19 9.04
CA ALA A 446 -44.10 -16.61 10.42
C ALA A 446 -45.53 -16.43 10.92
N LYS A 447 -46.42 -15.70 10.19
CA LYS A 447 -47.82 -15.50 10.54
C LYS A 447 -48.73 -16.61 9.97
N ASP A 448 -48.23 -17.40 9.05
CA ASP A 448 -48.98 -18.44 8.34
C ASP A 448 -48.36 -19.79 8.61
N GLU A 449 -49.03 -20.64 9.38
CA GLU A 449 -48.57 -21.94 9.72
C GLU A 449 -48.34 -22.85 8.49
N ALA A 450 -49.13 -22.62 7.42
CA ALA A 450 -48.94 -23.35 6.16
C ALA A 450 -47.61 -23.03 5.47
N LYS A 451 -46.98 -21.91 5.81
CA LYS A 451 -45.68 -21.44 5.28
C LYS A 451 -44.49 -21.72 6.19
N ARG A 452 -44.70 -22.51 7.25
CA ARG A 452 -43.64 -22.85 8.20
C ARG A 452 -42.44 -23.52 7.54
N GLY A 453 -42.69 -24.37 6.51
CA GLY A 453 -41.62 -25.01 5.72
C GLY A 453 -40.79 -24.00 4.93
N GLU A 454 -41.43 -23.01 4.29
CA GLU A 454 -40.71 -21.91 3.60
C GLU A 454 -39.86 -21.10 4.59
N LEU A 455 -40.45 -20.76 5.76
CA LEU A 455 -39.73 -20.05 6.81
C LEU A 455 -38.51 -20.83 7.33
N ALA A 456 -38.67 -22.15 7.52
CA ALA A 456 -37.59 -23.04 7.93
C ALA A 456 -36.45 -23.04 6.92
N SER A 457 -36.76 -23.15 5.63
CA SER A 457 -35.77 -23.07 4.56
C SER A 457 -35.04 -21.73 4.55
N VAL A 458 -35.76 -20.62 4.70
CA VAL A 458 -35.17 -19.28 4.78
C VAL A 458 -34.14 -19.19 5.91
N MET A 459 -34.47 -19.67 7.11
CA MET A 459 -33.54 -19.66 8.24
C MET A 459 -32.28 -20.51 7.99
N ALA A 460 -32.44 -21.69 7.41
CA ALA A 460 -31.34 -22.57 7.05
C ALA A 460 -30.42 -21.92 5.99
N HIS A 461 -30.99 -21.26 4.97
CA HIS A 461 -30.24 -20.53 3.94
C HIS A 461 -29.43 -19.37 4.51
N LEU A 462 -29.99 -18.59 5.44
CA LEU A 462 -29.28 -17.49 6.10
C LEU A 462 -28.10 -17.98 6.93
N ALA A 463 -28.30 -19.02 7.74
CA ALA A 463 -27.22 -19.62 8.54
C ALA A 463 -26.11 -20.17 7.65
N GLU A 464 -26.47 -20.85 6.58
CA GLU A 464 -25.51 -21.42 5.63
C GLU A 464 -24.74 -20.35 4.85
N SER A 465 -25.40 -19.29 4.43
CA SER A 465 -24.75 -18.13 3.78
C SER A 465 -23.70 -17.49 4.69
N LEU A 466 -24.01 -17.31 5.98
CA LEU A 466 -23.06 -16.81 6.99
C LEU A 466 -21.88 -17.77 7.18
N ARG A 467 -22.11 -19.08 7.19
CA ARG A 467 -21.03 -20.09 7.24
C ARG A 467 -20.07 -19.91 6.06
N ILE A 468 -20.61 -19.87 4.84
CA ILE A 468 -19.79 -19.73 3.63
C ILE A 468 -19.05 -18.39 3.63
N ALA A 469 -19.74 -17.29 3.92
CA ALA A 469 -19.10 -15.97 3.99
C ALA A 469 -17.96 -15.93 5.01
N SER A 470 -18.15 -16.54 6.20
CA SER A 470 -17.12 -16.60 7.23
C SER A 470 -15.89 -17.42 6.81
N ILE A 471 -16.09 -18.50 6.05
CA ILE A 471 -14.98 -19.28 5.49
C ILE A 471 -14.18 -18.46 4.50
N LEU A 472 -14.84 -17.73 3.59
CA LEU A 472 -14.18 -16.89 2.60
C LEU A 472 -13.45 -15.71 3.23
N LEU A 473 -13.88 -15.25 4.41
CA LEU A 473 -13.26 -14.16 5.15
C LEU A 473 -12.00 -14.59 5.93
N GLN A 474 -11.74 -15.88 6.15
CA GLN A 474 -10.61 -16.37 6.96
C GLN A 474 -9.22 -15.84 6.54
N PRO A 475 -8.89 -15.65 5.25
CA PRO A 475 -7.61 -15.09 4.87
C PRO A 475 -7.44 -13.63 5.33
N PHE A 476 -8.52 -12.89 5.43
CA PHE A 476 -8.56 -11.46 5.65
C PHE A 476 -8.76 -11.08 7.11
N LEU A 477 -9.72 -11.75 7.77
CA LEU A 477 -10.14 -11.53 9.15
C LEU A 477 -9.77 -12.74 9.99
N THR A 478 -9.02 -12.53 11.07
CA THR A 478 -8.48 -13.66 11.84
C THR A 478 -9.30 -14.00 13.08
N GLN A 479 -10.18 -13.12 13.51
CA GLN A 479 -11.02 -13.29 14.71
C GLN A 479 -12.51 -13.41 14.38
N ALA A 480 -13.04 -12.62 13.46
CA ALA A 480 -14.46 -12.57 13.15
C ALA A 480 -15.03 -13.91 12.63
N PRO A 481 -14.34 -14.70 11.79
CA PRO A 481 -14.85 -16.01 11.37
C PRO A 481 -15.13 -16.92 12.56
N ALA A 482 -14.23 -17.03 13.52
CA ALA A 482 -14.43 -17.86 14.72
C ALA A 482 -15.59 -17.36 15.59
N LYS A 483 -15.78 -16.03 15.70
CA LYS A 483 -16.91 -15.43 16.41
C LYS A 483 -18.25 -15.72 15.71
N ILE A 484 -18.27 -15.73 14.38
CA ILE A 484 -19.44 -16.10 13.59
C ILE A 484 -19.77 -17.58 13.82
N TRP A 485 -18.78 -18.48 13.75
CA TRP A 485 -19.01 -19.91 14.01
C TRP A 485 -19.51 -20.19 15.40
N ALA A 486 -18.96 -19.50 16.42
CA ALA A 486 -19.44 -19.64 17.79
C ALA A 486 -20.93 -19.27 17.90
N GLN A 487 -21.38 -18.21 17.22
CA GLN A 487 -22.79 -17.81 17.21
C GLN A 487 -23.67 -18.75 16.36
N LEU A 488 -23.11 -19.34 15.29
CA LEU A 488 -23.79 -20.34 14.49
C LEU A 488 -23.79 -21.76 15.11
N GLY A 489 -23.13 -21.94 16.28
CA GLY A 489 -23.02 -23.25 16.92
C GLY A 489 -22.15 -24.25 16.16
N ILE A 490 -21.20 -23.75 15.35
CA ILE A 490 -20.31 -24.55 14.52
C ILE A 490 -18.93 -24.60 15.17
N ALA A 491 -18.43 -25.80 15.43
CA ALA A 491 -17.05 -26.01 15.87
C ALA A 491 -16.08 -25.94 14.67
N PRO A 492 -14.84 -25.42 14.85
CA PRO A 492 -13.80 -25.56 13.85
C PRO A 492 -13.59 -27.01 13.43
N GLY A 493 -13.55 -27.29 12.14
CA GLY A 493 -13.42 -28.63 11.59
C GLY A 493 -13.96 -28.75 10.17
N GLU A 494 -14.62 -29.84 9.84
CA GLU A 494 -15.08 -30.12 8.48
C GLU A 494 -15.96 -29.00 7.89
N LEU A 495 -16.87 -28.40 8.68
CA LEU A 495 -17.78 -27.33 8.24
C LEU A 495 -17.09 -25.96 8.04
N THR A 496 -15.87 -25.81 8.48
CA THR A 496 -15.13 -24.54 8.41
C THR A 496 -13.93 -24.58 7.44
N THR A 497 -13.77 -25.71 6.73
CA THR A 497 -12.74 -25.86 5.70
C THR A 497 -13.11 -25.08 4.44
N TRP A 498 -12.10 -24.64 3.68
CA TRP A 498 -12.33 -23.98 2.39
C TRP A 498 -13.15 -24.85 1.43
N GLU A 499 -12.83 -26.13 1.38
CA GLU A 499 -13.52 -27.08 0.50
C GLU A 499 -15.02 -27.22 0.85
N SER A 500 -15.36 -27.10 2.14
CA SER A 500 -16.76 -27.14 2.59
C SER A 500 -17.61 -25.97 2.07
N ALA A 501 -16.99 -24.82 1.73
CA ALA A 501 -17.70 -23.67 1.16
C ALA A 501 -18.19 -23.91 -0.27
N LYS A 502 -17.68 -24.94 -0.96
CA LYS A 502 -18.07 -25.29 -2.34
C LYS A 502 -19.40 -26.07 -2.41
N THR A 503 -19.99 -26.36 -1.28
CA THR A 503 -21.30 -27.04 -1.19
C THR A 503 -22.19 -26.25 -0.25
N PHE A 504 -23.38 -25.91 -0.72
CA PHE A 504 -24.41 -25.25 0.07
C PHE A 504 -25.25 -26.26 0.87
N GLY A 505 -25.83 -25.84 2.00
CA GLY A 505 -26.74 -26.65 2.79
C GLY A 505 -26.05 -27.67 3.70
N ARG A 506 -24.89 -27.39 4.25
CA ARG A 506 -24.10 -28.32 5.07
C ARG A 506 -24.33 -28.22 6.58
N ILE A 507 -24.95 -27.15 7.09
CA ILE A 507 -25.23 -27.04 8.52
C ILE A 507 -26.30 -28.08 8.87
N PRO A 508 -26.04 -29.01 9.83
CA PRO A 508 -27.01 -29.98 10.24
C PRO A 508 -28.24 -29.34 10.88
N ALA A 509 -29.42 -29.87 10.58
CA ALA A 509 -30.64 -29.50 11.29
C ALA A 509 -30.49 -29.75 12.79
N GLY A 510 -31.05 -28.88 13.63
CA GLY A 510 -30.91 -28.97 15.09
C GLY A 510 -29.63 -28.35 15.64
N THR A 511 -28.75 -27.79 14.77
CA THR A 511 -27.58 -27.04 15.24
C THR A 511 -28.06 -25.82 16.04
N LYS A 512 -27.56 -25.67 17.28
CA LYS A 512 -27.98 -24.60 18.20
C LYS A 512 -27.17 -23.33 17.99
N LEU A 513 -27.87 -22.30 17.60
CA LEU A 513 -27.29 -20.95 17.54
C LEU A 513 -27.17 -20.35 18.95
N VAL A 514 -26.14 -19.56 19.17
CA VAL A 514 -25.89 -18.89 20.44
C VAL A 514 -25.85 -17.38 20.20
N LYS A 515 -26.74 -16.66 20.86
CA LYS A 515 -26.72 -15.18 20.81
C LYS A 515 -25.44 -14.68 21.46
N GLY A 516 -24.64 -13.95 20.70
CA GLY A 516 -23.39 -13.33 21.16
C GLY A 516 -23.45 -11.81 21.09
N GLU A 517 -22.33 -11.20 21.49
CA GLU A 517 -22.12 -9.77 21.31
C GLU A 517 -21.95 -9.43 19.81
N PRO A 518 -22.31 -8.20 19.39
CA PRO A 518 -22.04 -7.73 18.04
C PRO A 518 -20.56 -7.87 17.69
N ILE A 519 -20.26 -8.51 16.56
CA ILE A 519 -18.84 -8.73 16.14
C ILE A 519 -18.15 -7.46 15.67
N PHE A 520 -18.93 -6.47 15.18
CA PHE A 520 -18.47 -5.14 14.81
C PHE A 520 -19.47 -4.10 15.33
N PRO A 521 -19.08 -3.27 16.30
CA PRO A 521 -19.91 -2.18 16.79
C PRO A 521 -19.97 -1.08 15.73
N ARG A 522 -21.11 -0.39 15.64
CA ARG A 522 -21.25 0.80 14.81
C ARG A 522 -20.50 1.97 15.45
N LEU A 523 -19.72 2.66 14.65
CA LEU A 523 -18.93 3.81 15.05
C LEU A 523 -19.73 5.12 14.91
N ASP A 524 -19.56 6.05 15.85
CA ASP A 524 -19.96 7.45 15.65
C ASP A 524 -19.01 8.11 14.65
N ALA A 525 -19.52 8.45 13.48
CA ALA A 525 -18.67 8.86 12.37
C ALA A 525 -17.92 10.18 12.65
N GLU A 526 -18.58 11.17 13.24
CA GLU A 526 -17.99 12.48 13.53
C GLU A 526 -16.90 12.36 14.57
N GLN A 527 -17.18 11.71 15.67
CA GLN A 527 -16.23 11.49 16.77
C GLN A 527 -15.00 10.69 16.33
N GLU A 528 -15.20 9.62 15.54
CA GLU A 528 -14.08 8.73 15.17
C GLU A 528 -13.23 9.33 14.04
N ILE A 529 -13.80 10.08 13.12
CA ILE A 529 -13.03 10.84 12.13
C ILE A 529 -12.15 11.89 12.81
N GLU A 530 -12.68 12.60 13.80
CA GLU A 530 -11.89 13.56 14.58
C GLU A 530 -10.77 12.88 15.35
N PHE A 531 -11.05 11.77 16.03
CA PHE A 531 -10.05 11.00 16.76
C PHE A 531 -8.90 10.52 15.88
N ILE A 532 -9.20 9.92 14.71
CA ILE A 532 -8.17 9.43 13.80
C ILE A 532 -7.35 10.60 13.25
N SER A 533 -8.00 11.71 12.87
CA SER A 533 -7.34 12.92 12.37
C SER A 533 -6.35 13.50 13.39
N ASN A 534 -6.77 13.59 14.66
CA ASN A 534 -5.94 14.07 15.76
C ASN A 534 -4.77 13.11 16.04
N SER A 535 -4.99 11.81 15.93
CA SER A 535 -3.94 10.79 16.13
C SER A 535 -2.86 10.85 15.04
N MET A 536 -3.22 11.24 13.81
CA MET A 536 -2.28 11.48 12.72
C MET A 536 -1.43 12.74 12.97
N SER A 537 -2.02 13.77 13.55
CA SER A 537 -1.36 15.04 13.85
C SER A 537 -0.49 15.00 15.13
N GLY A 538 -0.77 14.08 16.05
CA GLY A 538 -0.17 14.00 17.37
C GLY A 538 1.31 13.62 17.42
N GLY A 539 1.89 13.13 16.31
CA GLY A 539 3.35 12.97 16.19
C GLY A 539 4.11 14.29 16.09
N ALA A 540 3.44 15.36 15.66
CA ALA A 540 4.00 16.71 15.59
C ALA A 540 3.81 17.52 16.89
N ALA A 541 2.80 17.19 17.71
CA ALA A 541 2.47 17.94 18.90
C ALA A 541 3.44 17.69 20.10
N ALA A 542 4.19 16.58 20.07
CA ALA A 542 5.23 16.32 21.09
C ALA A 542 6.58 17.00 20.80
N ALA A 543 6.77 17.51 19.58
CA ALA A 543 7.99 18.23 19.16
C ALA A 543 7.79 19.73 18.95
N ALA A 544 6.56 20.25 19.04
CA ALA A 544 6.24 21.65 18.84
C ALA A 544 5.23 22.13 19.88
N ALA A 545 5.66 22.23 21.13
CA ALA A 545 5.00 23.09 22.11
C ALA A 545 5.46 24.55 21.88
N ALA A 546 5.08 25.12 20.75
CA ALA A 546 4.93 26.56 20.57
C ALA A 546 3.54 26.76 19.94
N PRO A 547 2.70 27.63 20.49
CA PRO A 547 1.37 27.85 19.94
C PRO A 547 1.49 28.38 18.53
N SER A 548 0.97 27.62 17.55
CA SER A 548 0.63 28.18 16.27
C SER A 548 -0.38 29.30 16.51
N PRO A 549 -0.21 30.50 15.91
CA PRO A 549 -1.21 31.52 16.03
C PRO A 549 -2.56 30.94 15.56
N GLU A 550 -3.58 31.07 16.40
CA GLU A 550 -4.97 30.85 16.00
C GLU A 550 -5.18 31.62 14.71
N VAL A 551 -5.50 30.90 13.64
CA VAL A 551 -5.95 31.55 12.41
C VAL A 551 -7.34 32.08 12.77
N GLU A 552 -7.41 33.38 13.03
CA GLU A 552 -8.70 34.07 13.16
C GLU A 552 -9.54 33.68 11.95
N LYS A 553 -10.74 33.17 12.21
CA LYS A 553 -11.72 32.84 11.17
C LYS A 553 -11.94 34.12 10.38
N PRO A 554 -11.55 34.17 9.08
CA PRO A 554 -11.75 35.40 8.32
C PRO A 554 -13.24 35.71 8.31
N GLU A 555 -13.58 37.00 8.38
CA GLU A 555 -14.95 37.45 8.24
C GLU A 555 -15.57 36.80 7.00
N SER A 556 -16.57 35.92 7.22
CA SER A 556 -17.28 35.29 6.13
C SER A 556 -18.10 36.38 5.43
N LYS A 557 -18.03 36.42 4.11
CA LYS A 557 -18.98 37.22 3.30
C LYS A 557 -20.40 36.70 3.50
N GLU A 558 -21.38 37.52 3.13
CA GLU A 558 -22.79 37.10 3.13
C GLU A 558 -22.97 35.81 2.33
N GLU A 559 -23.82 34.92 2.83
CA GLU A 559 -24.20 33.70 2.14
C GLU A 559 -24.92 34.04 0.83
N ILE A 560 -24.55 33.36 -0.25
CA ILE A 560 -25.19 33.48 -1.56
C ILE A 560 -25.87 32.17 -1.92
N GLY A 561 -26.99 32.25 -2.64
CA GLY A 561 -27.66 31.08 -3.19
C GLY A 561 -26.91 30.47 -4.37
N ILE A 562 -27.23 29.21 -4.71
CA ILE A 562 -26.65 28.52 -5.87
C ILE A 562 -26.92 29.29 -7.17
N ASP A 563 -28.01 29.99 -7.29
CA ASP A 563 -28.39 30.81 -8.45
C ASP A 563 -27.46 32.03 -8.60
N ASP A 564 -26.91 32.55 -7.52
CA ASP A 564 -25.94 33.65 -7.57
C ASP A 564 -24.57 33.15 -8.00
N PHE A 565 -24.16 31.98 -7.52
CA PHE A 565 -22.93 31.34 -7.98
C PHE A 565 -23.02 30.92 -9.46
N ALA A 566 -24.18 30.45 -9.92
CA ALA A 566 -24.42 30.05 -11.30
C ALA A 566 -24.27 31.21 -12.32
N LYS A 567 -24.30 32.45 -11.85
CA LYS A 567 -24.03 33.64 -12.68
C LYS A 567 -22.54 33.77 -13.04
N VAL A 568 -21.63 33.09 -12.35
CA VAL A 568 -20.18 33.11 -12.61
C VAL A 568 -19.82 32.01 -13.60
N GLU A 569 -19.23 32.38 -14.73
CA GLU A 569 -18.76 31.41 -15.73
C GLU A 569 -17.27 31.14 -15.57
N LEU A 570 -16.93 29.91 -15.15
CA LEU A 570 -15.57 29.44 -14.98
C LEU A 570 -15.18 28.48 -16.11
N ARG A 571 -14.04 28.74 -16.73
CA ARG A 571 -13.51 27.93 -17.85
C ARG A 571 -12.03 27.60 -17.68
N VAL A 572 -11.65 26.45 -18.20
CA VAL A 572 -10.24 26.06 -18.32
C VAL A 572 -9.59 26.87 -19.44
N ALA A 573 -8.49 27.55 -19.15
CA ALA A 573 -7.71 28.29 -20.11
C ALA A 573 -6.23 27.89 -20.07
N GLN A 574 -5.55 27.91 -21.20
CA GLN A 574 -4.10 27.69 -21.29
C GLN A 574 -3.37 29.01 -21.51
N VAL A 575 -2.31 29.23 -20.77
CA VAL A 575 -1.46 30.39 -20.94
C VAL A 575 -0.62 30.21 -22.19
N LEU A 576 -0.83 31.07 -23.21
CA LEU A 576 -0.07 31.07 -24.47
C LEU A 576 1.18 31.94 -24.39
N ALA A 577 1.06 33.09 -23.72
CA ALA A 577 2.16 34.01 -23.49
C ALA A 577 1.95 34.75 -22.18
N CYS A 578 3.04 35.16 -21.55
CA CYS A 578 3.04 35.97 -20.34
C CYS A 578 4.15 36.95 -20.35
N GLU A 579 3.87 38.23 -19.98
CA GLU A 579 4.88 39.30 -19.90
C GLU A 579 4.59 40.26 -18.74
N PRO A 580 5.59 40.90 -18.17
CA PRO A 580 5.41 41.95 -17.15
C PRO A 580 4.67 43.18 -17.73
N VAL A 581 3.80 43.77 -16.91
CA VAL A 581 3.17 45.04 -17.29
C VAL A 581 4.13 46.19 -17.04
N PRO A 582 4.45 47.05 -18.05
CA PRO A 582 5.38 48.16 -17.88
C PRO A 582 4.95 49.11 -16.74
N LYS A 583 5.89 49.47 -15.87
CA LYS A 583 5.67 50.36 -14.70
C LYS A 583 4.68 49.80 -13.65
N ALA A 584 4.57 48.46 -13.56
CA ALA A 584 3.68 47.83 -12.60
C ALA A 584 4.30 46.50 -12.06
N ASP A 585 5.19 46.62 -11.09
CA ASP A 585 6.00 45.49 -10.53
C ASP A 585 5.21 44.30 -9.95
N LYS A 586 3.90 44.45 -9.80
CA LYS A 586 3.04 43.43 -9.26
C LYS A 586 2.19 42.71 -10.31
N LEU A 587 2.19 43.19 -11.56
CA LEU A 587 1.24 42.74 -12.58
C LEU A 587 1.95 41.94 -13.70
N LEU A 588 1.34 40.81 -14.05
CA LEU A 588 1.65 40.07 -15.28
C LEU A 588 0.45 40.13 -16.23
N LYS A 589 0.75 40.27 -17.52
CA LYS A 589 -0.18 40.24 -18.63
C LYS A 589 -0.10 38.86 -19.27
N LEU A 590 -1.19 38.13 -19.29
CA LEU A 590 -1.29 36.79 -19.82
C LEU A 590 -2.19 36.79 -21.05
N GLN A 591 -1.77 36.05 -22.10
CA GLN A 591 -2.61 35.69 -23.23
C GLN A 591 -3.12 34.26 -22.97
N LEU A 592 -4.41 34.11 -22.86
CA LEU A 592 -5.09 32.84 -22.53
C LEU A 592 -5.83 32.29 -23.74
N SER A 593 -5.70 30.98 -23.98
CA SER A 593 -6.53 30.24 -24.95
C SER A 593 -7.66 29.51 -24.23
N LEU A 594 -8.88 29.77 -24.64
CA LEU A 594 -10.08 29.01 -24.26
C LEU A 594 -10.43 27.92 -25.28
N GLY A 595 -9.56 27.66 -26.27
CA GLY A 595 -9.80 26.72 -27.34
C GLY A 595 -10.61 27.31 -28.51
N TYR A 596 -11.67 28.03 -28.20
CA TYR A 596 -12.54 28.70 -29.20
C TYR A 596 -12.26 30.21 -29.33
N GLU A 597 -11.55 30.82 -28.40
CA GLU A 597 -11.14 32.23 -28.44
C GLU A 597 -9.84 32.45 -27.63
N GLN A 598 -9.22 33.60 -27.82
CA GLN A 598 -8.10 34.05 -26.99
C GLN A 598 -8.50 35.28 -26.22
N ARG A 599 -7.99 35.44 -24.99
CA ARG A 599 -8.23 36.59 -24.12
C ARG A 599 -6.98 37.08 -23.44
N GLN A 600 -6.89 38.38 -23.26
CA GLN A 600 -5.88 39.01 -22.43
C GLN A 600 -6.40 39.14 -21.00
N VAL A 601 -5.61 38.68 -20.05
CA VAL A 601 -5.91 38.83 -18.61
C VAL A 601 -4.70 39.44 -17.91
N VAL A 602 -4.96 40.40 -17.02
CA VAL A 602 -3.93 41.02 -16.20
C VAL A 602 -4.14 40.60 -14.75
N SER A 603 -3.10 40.04 -14.12
CA SER A 603 -3.17 39.50 -12.77
C SER A 603 -2.02 39.95 -11.87
N GLY A 604 -2.30 40.12 -10.57
CA GLY A 604 -1.38 40.63 -9.56
C GLY A 604 -0.40 39.56 -9.02
N ILE A 605 0.16 38.72 -9.86
CA ILE A 605 0.92 37.53 -9.48
C ILE A 605 2.44 37.65 -9.76
N ALA A 606 2.93 38.80 -10.20
CA ALA A 606 4.33 38.97 -10.58
C ALA A 606 5.33 38.77 -9.43
N LYS A 607 4.91 38.86 -8.18
CA LYS A 607 5.76 38.55 -7.02
C LYS A 607 5.97 37.06 -6.79
N PHE A 608 5.07 36.20 -7.35
CA PHE A 608 4.99 34.78 -7.05
C PHE A 608 5.35 33.90 -8.23
N TYR A 609 5.28 34.46 -9.48
CA TYR A 609 5.54 33.70 -10.70
C TYR A 609 6.36 34.51 -11.68
N LYS A 610 7.30 33.86 -12.32
CA LYS A 610 8.00 34.40 -13.48
C LYS A 610 7.20 34.10 -14.74
N PRO A 611 7.24 34.98 -15.77
CA PRO A 611 6.50 34.76 -17.01
C PRO A 611 6.73 33.38 -17.65
N GLU A 612 7.95 32.88 -17.64
CA GLU A 612 8.39 31.64 -18.24
C GLU A 612 7.75 30.43 -17.56
N GLU A 613 7.45 30.54 -16.27
CA GLU A 613 6.85 29.45 -15.47
C GLU A 613 5.37 29.26 -15.76
N LEU A 614 4.72 30.24 -16.37
CA LEU A 614 3.28 30.25 -16.62
C LEU A 614 2.92 29.79 -18.03
N VAL A 615 3.79 30.01 -19.01
CA VAL A 615 3.52 29.61 -20.40
C VAL A 615 3.32 28.11 -20.50
N GLY A 616 2.23 27.70 -21.15
CA GLY A 616 1.82 26.29 -21.29
C GLY A 616 0.93 25.79 -20.16
N ARG A 617 0.92 26.42 -18.97
CA ARG A 617 0.08 25.98 -17.85
C ARG A 617 -1.41 26.19 -18.11
N LYS A 618 -2.22 25.32 -17.52
CA LYS A 618 -3.68 25.47 -17.49
C LYS A 618 -4.11 26.13 -16.20
N VAL A 619 -5.01 27.10 -16.33
CA VAL A 619 -5.56 27.91 -15.25
C VAL A 619 -7.07 27.94 -15.34
N ILE A 620 -7.76 28.22 -14.23
CA ILE A 620 -9.20 28.47 -14.22
C ILE A 620 -9.42 29.96 -14.38
N CYS A 621 -10.18 30.34 -15.41
CA CYS A 621 -10.49 31.72 -15.74
C CYS A 621 -12.00 32.00 -15.56
N VAL A 622 -12.33 33.11 -14.87
CA VAL A 622 -13.68 33.69 -14.87
C VAL A 622 -13.84 34.46 -16.18
N THR A 623 -14.75 34.00 -17.04
CA THR A 623 -14.84 34.45 -18.43
C THR A 623 -15.92 35.49 -18.69
N ASN A 624 -16.91 35.62 -17.80
CA ASN A 624 -18.03 36.54 -17.96
C ASN A 624 -17.93 37.83 -17.14
N LEU A 625 -16.72 38.21 -16.71
CA LEU A 625 -16.46 39.51 -16.09
C LEU A 625 -16.42 40.63 -17.14
N LYS A 626 -16.95 41.80 -16.78
CA LYS A 626 -16.81 42.99 -17.61
C LYS A 626 -15.32 43.36 -17.77
N PRO A 627 -14.83 43.63 -18.98
CA PRO A 627 -13.45 44.03 -19.20
C PRO A 627 -13.09 45.27 -18.40
N VAL A 628 -11.88 45.30 -17.82
CA VAL A 628 -11.35 46.40 -17.02
C VAL A 628 -9.94 46.76 -17.47
N LYS A 629 -9.59 48.05 -17.42
CA LYS A 629 -8.20 48.48 -17.66
C LYS A 629 -7.41 48.54 -16.36
N LEU A 630 -6.32 47.80 -16.30
CA LEU A 630 -5.38 47.80 -15.17
C LEU A 630 -4.02 48.37 -15.63
N ARG A 631 -3.65 49.50 -15.13
CA ARG A 631 -2.42 50.21 -15.53
C ARG A 631 -2.22 50.41 -17.05
N GLY A 632 -3.35 50.63 -17.76
CA GLY A 632 -3.35 50.83 -19.22
C GLY A 632 -3.60 49.56 -20.05
N GLU A 633 -3.42 48.38 -19.48
CA GLU A 633 -3.66 47.07 -20.13
C GLU A 633 -5.09 46.60 -19.89
N LEU A 634 -5.71 46.05 -20.94
CA LEU A 634 -7.09 45.52 -20.85
C LEU A 634 -7.10 44.10 -20.27
N SER A 635 -7.85 43.89 -19.18
CA SER A 635 -8.11 42.55 -18.66
C SER A 635 -9.56 42.12 -19.00
N GLN A 636 -9.70 41.01 -19.69
CA GLN A 636 -10.99 40.45 -20.19
C GLN A 636 -11.44 39.22 -19.39
N GLY A 637 -11.02 39.12 -18.15
CA GLY A 637 -11.35 38.04 -17.24
C GLY A 637 -10.45 38.08 -16.00
N MET A 638 -10.56 37.04 -15.18
CA MET A 638 -9.75 36.91 -13.97
C MET A 638 -9.33 35.43 -13.81
N ILE A 639 -8.06 35.16 -13.56
CA ILE A 639 -7.59 33.83 -13.18
C ILE A 639 -7.73 33.62 -11.68
N LEU A 640 -8.10 32.41 -11.28
CA LEU A 640 -8.29 32.08 -9.87
C LEU A 640 -6.97 31.69 -9.21
N ALA A 641 -6.77 32.18 -8.00
CA ALA A 641 -5.62 31.83 -7.16
C ALA A 641 -6.07 31.72 -5.69
N ALA A 642 -5.43 30.80 -4.97
CA ALA A 642 -5.50 30.73 -3.51
C ALA A 642 -4.33 31.52 -2.92
N SER A 643 -4.58 32.35 -1.88
CA SER A 643 -3.54 33.11 -1.20
C SER A 643 -3.75 33.11 0.32
N GLN A 644 -2.64 33.00 1.06
CA GLN A 644 -2.62 33.13 2.51
C GLN A 644 -1.27 33.74 2.93
N GLY A 645 -1.31 34.91 3.59
CA GLY A 645 -0.12 35.66 3.93
C GLY A 645 0.72 36.02 2.69
N ASP A 646 2.00 35.64 2.70
CA ASP A 646 2.94 35.87 1.59
C ASP A 646 3.00 34.70 0.60
N GLN A 647 2.03 33.78 0.61
CA GLN A 647 1.93 32.65 -0.34
C GLN A 647 0.77 32.85 -1.29
N LEU A 648 0.99 32.51 -2.57
CA LEU A 648 -0.06 32.48 -3.59
C LEU A 648 0.16 31.32 -4.55
N THR A 649 -0.91 30.57 -4.85
CA THR A 649 -0.89 29.47 -5.82
C THR A 649 -2.07 29.58 -6.77
N LEU A 650 -1.83 29.44 -8.08
CA LEU A 650 -2.88 29.45 -9.10
C LEU A 650 -3.74 28.19 -9.00
N ALA A 651 -5.05 28.34 -9.15
CA ALA A 651 -5.96 27.22 -9.33
C ALA A 651 -5.75 26.61 -10.72
N THR A 652 -5.37 25.33 -10.77
CA THR A 652 -5.02 24.61 -12.00
C THR A 652 -5.89 23.35 -12.17
N VAL A 653 -5.90 22.81 -13.37
CA VAL A 653 -6.49 21.50 -13.71
C VAL A 653 -5.43 20.64 -14.42
N PRO A 654 -5.57 19.31 -14.44
CA PRO A 654 -4.68 18.43 -15.19
C PRO A 654 -4.60 18.81 -16.66
N ASP A 655 -3.43 18.65 -17.30
CA ASP A 655 -3.19 18.99 -18.71
C ASP A 655 -4.10 18.20 -19.69
N THR A 656 -4.67 17.09 -19.25
CA THR A 656 -5.65 16.29 -20.01
C THR A 656 -7.00 16.99 -20.22
N MET A 657 -7.34 17.99 -19.39
CA MET A 657 -8.61 18.73 -19.56
C MET A 657 -8.52 19.67 -20.76
N PRO A 658 -9.51 19.65 -21.69
CA PRO A 658 -9.47 20.53 -22.86
C PRO A 658 -9.66 22.00 -22.48
N ASN A 659 -9.04 22.89 -23.25
CA ASN A 659 -9.28 24.33 -23.14
C ASN A 659 -10.76 24.65 -23.41
N GLY A 660 -11.36 25.56 -22.65
CA GLY A 660 -12.77 25.91 -22.73
C GLY A 660 -13.71 25.00 -21.92
N ALA A 661 -13.21 23.91 -21.30
CA ALA A 661 -14.01 23.06 -20.45
C ALA A 661 -14.66 23.88 -19.31
N ILE A 662 -15.93 23.59 -18.99
CA ILE A 662 -16.65 24.26 -17.91
C ILE A 662 -16.14 23.74 -16.58
N VAL A 663 -15.91 24.64 -15.63
CA VAL A 663 -15.63 24.35 -14.23
C VAL A 663 -16.92 24.67 -13.44
N LYS A 664 -17.44 23.69 -12.70
CA LYS A 664 -18.68 23.78 -11.94
C LYS A 664 -18.41 23.58 -10.46
#